data_c6465b2eec19dba6aa29b4b67492854f
#
_entry.id   c6465b2eec19dba6aa29b4b67492854f
#
_cell.length_a   1.000
_cell.length_b   1.000
_cell.length_c   1.000
_cell.angle_alpha   90.00
_cell.angle_beta   90.00
_cell.angle_gamma   90.00
#
_symmetry.space_group_name_H-M   'P 1'
#
loop_
_entity.id
_entity.type
_entity.pdbx_description
1 polymer ?
#
loop_
_entity_poly.entity_id
_entity_poly.type
_entity_poly.pdbx_seq_one_letter_code
_entity_poly.pdbx_strand_id
1 'polypeptide(L)'
;MAAQVAVDRHRVSAIIVTHDGQTWLPETVAALTSQSRPIDYVVAVDTDSQDSSLQLLKSARIPIINAARSCGFGEAVVMGVESLADTRVNTIEWIWLIHDDCAPAPTALEYLLAAIDDRPQVAMVGPKLLGWHDRTHLLEVGISIAGNGARWTGLEPFEYDQGQHDGVHDVLSVSTAGALIRRDIFEELGGFDKNLALFRDDVDFGWRARVAGHSVIATTSAIVFHAQASATERRTVDVEGAFLQRPLLLDRRNAAYVLLANSSWWMIPWLSIQLLSSAIARAIGYLLAKLPGYASDEFLAVLTLLIKPGPIFKARKDRKAHRFVSSRIVAAYIPPRWSQLRLSTSRLTESLRSRLLPDSGGPSQSLLESVEDEDLLVPTKGVRWFNVFRKPEVMGFIFLAVITLIASRMRLGSLIGGALPASPSGARDLWRSYFESWHQVGMGSSHATPPWIALLAIGASILFGKAPLLLTLFFLVAPLMMMWSILTLFRKLTQNAWISVPASFIYAISPVAIAAINSGRLATVVTLIIAPQIPILLTHWKKIDLHTWRQIFTLTLIFALLYAFTLVAFLILCGVVGFALFGDYQEFSRGRDKPLFLERLYKRGVLLLAPFILTAPYSFEALLTPSRFLSEPGLSLPGGGAHLVILGNPGGVGSLPWWLISPMLLILIIALFSSSSAKVIALYGTGFLSAAVLFSSISISTHGDSARVRVWTGTFLVGATIASSAAGVVILDRLRSVLVSSNVHFRHILAALLLFITALYSILTLGWSVSAGATSPVQSSRSTVMPAFLSIEKDTKTLVLREVGSVGAKSIQYYISRGKDISLGEPDVAPPQTAQIATAAQALIDGSGISSSKVFADFGIKYVFVKSPFDRNIIRTIDGLGGFTRTSATSAGVVWRVVGVTGRLILVGDDGVRELLETGEVGARTTVAHPGRILLTESFDRSWQVIENGYLLDRLKSEQGLPLFIATESGEISLIHDGTIRRAWLSFEIIAWIFVLVLAAPAGRRKREISEKELA
;
A
#
# COMPACT_ATOMS: atom_id res chain seq x y z
N MET A 1 59.98 -31.76 6.59
CA MET A 1 61.09 -30.86 6.35
C MET A 1 60.71 -29.63 5.54
N ALA A 2 59.91 -29.75 4.51
CA ALA A 2 59.46 -28.57 3.75
C ALA A 2 58.54 -27.61 4.55
N ALA A 3 57.66 -28.11 5.41
CA ALA A 3 56.77 -27.29 6.24
C ALA A 3 57.52 -26.49 7.34
N GLN A 4 58.63 -27.01 7.86
CA GLN A 4 59.43 -26.34 8.90
C GLN A 4 60.26 -25.18 8.34
N VAL A 5 60.65 -25.25 7.06
CA VAL A 5 61.40 -24.16 6.39
C VAL A 5 60.49 -22.97 6.06
N ALA A 6 59.21 -23.22 5.83
CA ALA A 6 58.22 -22.14 5.58
C ALA A 6 57.86 -21.33 6.84
N VAL A 7 57.90 -21.96 8.02
CA VAL A 7 57.57 -21.33 9.31
C VAL A 7 58.57 -20.24 9.72
N ASP A 8 59.84 -20.36 9.38
CA ASP A 8 60.88 -19.39 9.68
C ASP A 8 60.85 -18.12 8.79
N ARG A 9 60.09 -18.14 7.69
CA ARG A 9 59.99 -17.03 6.75
C ARG A 9 58.99 -15.93 7.17
N HIS A 10 58.00 -16.29 7.99
CA HIS A 10 56.92 -15.41 8.40
C HIS A 10 56.99 -15.09 9.90
N ARG A 11 57.04 -13.82 10.23
CA ARG A 11 56.95 -13.31 11.62
C ARG A 11 55.57 -12.69 11.85
N VAL A 12 54.90 -13.08 12.94
CA VAL A 12 53.54 -12.64 13.24
C VAL A 12 53.47 -11.87 14.56
N SER A 13 53.00 -10.64 14.52
CA SER A 13 52.69 -9.82 15.67
C SER A 13 51.17 -9.71 15.83
N ALA A 14 50.63 -10.25 16.90
CA ALA A 14 49.21 -10.11 17.22
C ALA A 14 48.92 -8.78 17.93
N ILE A 15 47.95 -8.06 17.45
CA ILE A 15 47.47 -6.80 18.09
C ILE A 15 46.02 -7.02 18.56
N ILE A 16 45.83 -6.99 19.87
CA ILE A 16 44.50 -7.08 20.50
C ILE A 16 44.00 -5.67 20.75
N VAL A 17 42.87 -5.33 20.25
CA VAL A 17 42.19 -4.06 20.61
C VAL A 17 41.05 -4.38 21.57
N THR A 18 41.10 -3.74 22.75
CA THR A 18 40.16 -3.98 23.84
C THR A 18 39.37 -2.73 24.20
N HIS A 19 38.01 -2.89 24.34
CA HIS A 19 37.10 -1.87 24.81
C HIS A 19 35.96 -2.51 25.61
N ASP A 20 35.98 -2.45 26.93
CA ASP A 20 35.00 -3.08 27.84
C ASP A 20 34.74 -4.57 27.50
N GLY A 21 35.82 -5.37 27.34
CA GLY A 21 35.79 -6.73 26.82
C GLY A 21 35.76 -7.83 27.87
N GLN A 22 35.56 -7.54 29.15
CA GLN A 22 35.73 -8.52 30.24
C GLN A 22 34.98 -9.84 30.04
N THR A 23 33.87 -9.83 29.33
CA THR A 23 33.03 -11.02 29.09
C THR A 23 33.66 -12.02 28.14
N TRP A 24 34.40 -11.56 27.14
CA TRP A 24 34.93 -12.43 26.05
C TRP A 24 36.46 -12.55 26.10
N LEU A 25 37.15 -11.53 26.63
CA LEU A 25 38.61 -11.44 26.65
C LEU A 25 39.32 -12.64 27.27
N PRO A 26 38.83 -13.32 28.34
CA PRO A 26 39.48 -14.52 28.88
C PRO A 26 39.57 -15.63 27.85
N GLU A 27 38.55 -15.93 27.08
CA GLU A 27 38.55 -16.94 26.05
C GLU A 27 39.42 -16.51 24.87
N THR A 28 39.40 -15.24 24.48
CA THR A 28 40.27 -14.65 23.45
C THR A 28 41.73 -14.84 23.77
N VAL A 29 42.16 -14.51 25.01
CA VAL A 29 43.55 -14.69 25.46
C VAL A 29 43.96 -16.17 25.52
N ALA A 30 43.05 -17.02 25.99
CA ALA A 30 43.31 -18.49 26.01
C ALA A 30 43.46 -19.04 24.58
N ALA A 31 42.64 -18.59 23.65
CA ALA A 31 42.71 -18.99 22.25
C ALA A 31 44.04 -18.58 21.57
N LEU A 32 44.58 -17.40 21.90
CA LEU A 32 45.86 -16.95 21.38
C LEU A 32 47.03 -17.75 21.93
N THR A 33 47.01 -18.12 23.21
CA THR A 33 48.09 -18.92 23.84
C THR A 33 48.07 -20.40 23.42
N SER A 34 46.92 -20.89 22.91
CA SER A 34 46.72 -22.29 22.48
C SER A 34 47.02 -22.51 21.00
N GLN A 35 47.53 -21.52 20.24
CA GLN A 35 47.83 -21.69 18.82
C GLN A 35 48.90 -22.74 18.54
N SER A 36 48.65 -23.63 17.56
CA SER A 36 49.63 -24.67 17.10
C SER A 36 50.91 -24.05 16.55
N ARG A 37 50.81 -22.92 15.87
CA ARG A 37 51.92 -22.05 15.50
C ARG A 37 52.03 -20.93 16.52
N PRO A 38 53.11 -20.85 17.33
CA PRO A 38 53.32 -19.79 18.31
C PRO A 38 53.36 -18.40 17.68
N ILE A 39 52.75 -17.42 18.36
CA ILE A 39 52.77 -16.02 17.90
C ILE A 39 54.13 -15.43 18.36
N ASP A 40 54.78 -14.69 17.46
CA ASP A 40 56.12 -14.16 17.73
C ASP A 40 56.11 -12.97 18.72
N TYR A 41 55.04 -12.14 18.64
CA TYR A 41 54.85 -11.02 19.57
C TYR A 41 53.37 -10.76 19.74
N VAL A 42 52.95 -10.38 20.95
CA VAL A 42 51.57 -10.02 21.26
C VAL A 42 51.58 -8.67 22.01
N VAL A 43 50.72 -7.73 21.56
CA VAL A 43 50.47 -6.43 22.23
C VAL A 43 48.98 -6.15 22.29
N ALA A 44 48.53 -5.58 23.43
CA ALA A 44 47.16 -5.14 23.56
C ALA A 44 47.09 -3.62 23.55
N VAL A 45 46.11 -3.07 22.87
CA VAL A 45 45.75 -1.62 22.94
C VAL A 45 44.41 -1.52 23.67
N ASP A 46 44.45 -0.99 24.88
CA ASP A 46 43.27 -0.74 25.69
C ASP A 46 42.74 0.66 25.46
N THR A 47 41.49 0.80 25.04
CA THR A 47 40.85 2.09 24.77
C THR A 47 40.09 2.60 25.99
N ASP A 48 40.80 2.70 27.14
CA ASP A 48 40.29 3.17 28.44
C ASP A 48 39.05 2.38 28.91
N SER A 49 39.21 1.04 28.97
CA SER A 49 38.15 0.13 29.43
C SER A 49 37.78 0.42 30.90
N GLN A 50 36.47 0.50 31.15
CA GLN A 50 35.90 0.83 32.48
C GLN A 50 35.59 -0.45 33.31
N ASP A 51 35.81 -1.62 32.72
CA ASP A 51 35.58 -2.93 33.32
C ASP A 51 36.90 -3.62 33.73
N SER A 52 36.88 -4.92 34.00
CA SER A 52 38.05 -5.68 34.39
C SER A 52 39.02 -6.04 33.25
N SER A 53 38.82 -5.57 32.04
CA SER A 53 39.63 -5.92 30.85
C SER A 53 41.12 -5.65 31.06
N LEU A 54 41.45 -4.47 31.56
CA LEU A 54 42.84 -4.10 31.85
C LEU A 54 43.51 -5.03 32.84
N GLN A 55 42.79 -5.49 33.90
CA GLN A 55 43.30 -6.42 34.90
C GLN A 55 43.56 -7.83 34.30
N LEU A 56 42.67 -8.28 33.41
CA LEU A 56 42.79 -9.54 32.69
C LEU A 56 44.04 -9.55 31.81
N LEU A 57 44.29 -8.49 31.04
CA LEU A 57 45.48 -8.34 30.21
C LEU A 57 46.77 -8.35 31.01
N LYS A 58 46.80 -7.62 32.17
CA LYS A 58 47.92 -7.62 33.08
C LYS A 58 48.21 -9.02 33.67
N SER A 59 47.17 -9.75 34.07
CA SER A 59 47.31 -11.11 34.56
C SER A 59 47.88 -12.09 33.53
N ALA A 60 47.53 -11.85 32.27
CA ALA A 60 48.08 -12.62 31.11
C ALA A 60 49.49 -12.19 30.70
N ARG A 61 50.09 -11.18 31.34
CA ARG A 61 51.41 -10.61 31.08
C ARG A 61 51.58 -10.11 29.62
N ILE A 62 50.49 -9.62 29.01
CA ILE A 62 50.50 -9.03 27.67
C ILE A 62 50.92 -7.55 27.80
N PRO A 63 51.91 -7.05 27.03
CA PRO A 63 52.22 -5.63 26.94
C PRO A 63 50.99 -4.80 26.55
N ILE A 64 50.71 -3.69 27.25
CA ILE A 64 49.53 -2.89 27.10
C ILE A 64 49.91 -1.44 26.73
N ILE A 65 49.24 -0.95 25.67
CA ILE A 65 49.24 0.45 25.27
C ILE A 65 47.88 1.04 25.68
N ASN A 66 47.91 2.13 26.42
CA ASN A 66 46.67 2.83 26.78
C ASN A 66 46.33 3.88 25.72
N ALA A 67 45.15 3.81 25.17
CA ALA A 67 44.60 4.78 24.26
C ALA A 67 43.40 5.50 24.88
N ALA A 68 43.03 6.68 24.39
CA ALA A 68 41.85 7.37 24.86
C ALA A 68 40.57 6.58 24.57
N ARG A 69 39.55 6.71 25.42
CA ARG A 69 38.25 6.03 25.21
C ARG A 69 37.57 6.37 23.86
N SER A 70 37.83 7.58 23.36
CA SER A 70 37.35 8.03 22.03
C SER A 70 38.18 7.51 20.84
N CYS A 71 39.25 6.77 21.10
CA CYS A 71 40.10 6.21 20.06
C CYS A 71 39.36 5.17 19.24
N GLY A 72 39.39 5.32 17.92
CA GLY A 72 38.78 4.37 17.00
C GLY A 72 39.62 3.09 16.85
N PHE A 73 38.96 1.99 16.39
CA PHE A 73 39.63 0.71 16.18
C PHE A 73 40.87 0.84 15.26
N GLY A 74 40.73 1.50 14.10
CA GLY A 74 41.83 1.67 13.16
C GLY A 74 43.01 2.46 13.74
N GLU A 75 42.74 3.49 14.55
CA GLU A 75 43.75 4.29 15.21
C GLU A 75 44.45 3.48 16.32
N ALA A 76 43.72 2.67 17.10
CA ALA A 76 44.28 1.77 18.09
C ALA A 76 45.22 0.73 17.45
N VAL A 77 44.85 0.18 16.27
CA VAL A 77 45.71 -0.72 15.53
C VAL A 77 47.02 -0.04 15.07
N VAL A 78 46.93 1.22 14.59
CA VAL A 78 48.13 2.00 14.20
C VAL A 78 49.07 2.19 15.39
N MET A 79 48.54 2.57 16.58
CA MET A 79 49.34 2.66 17.82
C MET A 79 50.02 1.33 18.18
N GLY A 80 49.30 0.22 18.01
CA GLY A 80 49.84 -1.12 18.19
C GLY A 80 51.00 -1.41 17.21
N VAL A 81 50.83 -1.09 15.95
CA VAL A 81 51.84 -1.28 14.91
C VAL A 81 53.09 -0.43 15.13
N GLU A 82 52.91 0.84 15.52
CA GLU A 82 53.98 1.79 15.83
C GLU A 82 54.85 1.33 17.02
N SER A 83 54.30 0.52 17.93
CA SER A 83 55.06 -0.04 19.09
C SER A 83 55.91 -1.24 18.73
N LEU A 84 55.69 -1.84 17.55
CA LEU A 84 56.44 -3.01 17.09
C LEU A 84 57.86 -2.62 16.65
N ALA A 85 58.88 -3.33 17.14
CA ALA A 85 60.28 -3.13 16.69
C ALA A 85 60.41 -3.35 15.18
N ASP A 86 61.26 -2.54 14.56
CA ASP A 86 61.61 -2.72 13.14
C ASP A 86 62.73 -3.78 13.00
N THR A 87 62.32 -5.00 12.62
CA THR A 87 63.23 -6.15 12.50
C THR A 87 63.28 -6.75 11.10
N ARG A 88 63.06 -5.93 10.07
CA ARG A 88 62.81 -6.33 8.68
C ARG A 88 63.99 -7.00 7.92
N VAL A 89 64.92 -7.63 8.58
CA VAL A 89 66.00 -8.30 7.91
C VAL A 89 65.62 -9.77 7.60
N ASN A 90 65.31 -10.04 6.33
CA ASN A 90 65.08 -11.38 5.73
C ASN A 90 63.75 -12.06 6.17
N THR A 91 62.77 -11.42 6.83
CA THR A 91 61.49 -12.02 7.19
C THR A 91 60.34 -11.21 6.68
N ILE A 92 59.21 -11.86 6.34
CA ILE A 92 57.96 -11.19 6.00
C ILE A 92 57.18 -10.98 7.30
N GLU A 93 56.94 -9.73 7.65
CA GLU A 93 56.20 -9.39 8.89
C GLU A 93 54.70 -9.27 8.63
N TRP A 94 53.94 -9.89 9.52
CA TRP A 94 52.50 -9.92 9.49
C TRP A 94 51.93 -9.37 10.79
N ILE A 95 50.82 -8.57 10.66
CA ILE A 95 50.01 -8.06 11.76
C ILE A 95 48.75 -8.92 11.84
N TRP A 96 48.56 -9.62 12.94
CA TRP A 96 47.38 -10.40 13.21
C TRP A 96 46.40 -9.59 14.07
N LEU A 97 45.28 -9.15 13.49
CA LEU A 97 44.28 -8.31 14.17
C LEU A 97 43.33 -9.18 14.97
N ILE A 98 43.22 -8.90 16.25
CA ILE A 98 42.35 -9.63 17.19
C ILE A 98 41.45 -8.66 17.92
N HIS A 99 40.13 -8.89 17.85
CA HIS A 99 39.17 -8.21 18.68
C HIS A 99 39.07 -8.90 20.04
N ASP A 100 38.72 -8.18 21.09
CA ASP A 100 38.53 -8.74 22.44
C ASP A 100 37.35 -9.69 22.55
N ASP A 101 36.47 -9.75 21.52
CA ASP A 101 35.30 -10.61 21.35
C ASP A 101 35.46 -11.63 20.21
N CYS A 102 36.71 -12.01 19.86
CA CYS A 102 36.97 -13.07 18.91
C CYS A 102 37.97 -14.12 19.47
N ALA A 103 37.66 -15.40 19.23
CA ALA A 103 38.49 -16.54 19.68
C ALA A 103 38.96 -17.39 18.46
N PRO A 104 40.24 -17.32 18.07
CA PRO A 104 40.77 -18.18 17.01
C PRO A 104 40.80 -19.65 17.43
N ALA A 105 40.45 -20.55 16.51
CA ALA A 105 40.66 -21.97 16.69
C ALA A 105 42.18 -22.29 16.83
N PRO A 106 42.60 -23.39 17.49
CA PRO A 106 43.99 -23.66 17.78
C PRO A 106 44.90 -23.71 16.53
N THR A 107 44.37 -24.04 15.36
CA THR A 107 45.13 -24.13 14.09
C THR A 107 44.90 -22.91 13.18
N ALA A 108 44.22 -21.89 13.65
CA ALA A 108 43.81 -20.74 12.81
C ALA A 108 45.00 -20.01 12.20
N LEU A 109 46.04 -19.71 12.99
CA LEU A 109 47.23 -19.01 12.50
C LEU A 109 48.02 -19.86 11.51
N GLU A 110 48.15 -21.15 11.75
CA GLU A 110 48.84 -22.12 10.87
C GLU A 110 48.17 -22.14 9.49
N TYR A 111 46.83 -22.24 9.42
CA TYR A 111 46.11 -22.26 8.14
C TYR A 111 46.08 -20.89 7.44
N LEU A 112 46.09 -19.76 8.18
CA LEU A 112 46.25 -18.44 7.57
C LEU A 112 47.61 -18.31 6.87
N LEU A 113 48.68 -18.73 7.53
CA LEU A 113 50.04 -18.71 6.94
C LEU A 113 50.19 -19.69 5.77
N ALA A 114 49.64 -20.89 5.89
CA ALA A 114 49.65 -21.87 4.78
C ALA A 114 48.92 -21.35 3.52
N ALA A 115 47.89 -20.55 3.69
CA ALA A 115 47.14 -19.99 2.55
C ALA A 115 47.90 -18.92 1.75
N ILE A 116 48.98 -18.37 2.32
CA ILE A 116 49.77 -17.26 1.71
C ILE A 116 51.18 -17.67 1.31
N ASP A 117 51.63 -18.83 1.69
CA ASP A 117 53.03 -19.26 1.53
C ASP A 117 53.52 -19.18 0.07
N ASP A 118 52.70 -19.61 -0.88
CA ASP A 118 52.97 -19.55 -2.32
C ASP A 118 52.38 -18.32 -3.03
N ARG A 119 51.92 -17.29 -2.28
CA ARG A 119 51.19 -16.15 -2.83
C ARG A 119 51.76 -14.78 -2.37
N PRO A 120 52.93 -14.38 -2.90
CA PRO A 120 53.63 -13.18 -2.44
C PRO A 120 52.86 -11.86 -2.66
N GLN A 121 51.84 -11.85 -3.52
CA GLN A 121 50.97 -10.65 -3.78
C GLN A 121 49.85 -10.46 -2.76
N VAL A 122 49.67 -11.37 -1.79
CA VAL A 122 48.60 -11.25 -0.80
C VAL A 122 48.98 -10.19 0.22
N ALA A 123 48.09 -9.16 0.33
CA ALA A 123 48.19 -8.12 1.34
C ALA A 123 47.46 -8.49 2.62
N MET A 124 46.33 -9.20 2.50
CA MET A 124 45.43 -9.50 3.62
C MET A 124 44.79 -10.88 3.42
N VAL A 125 44.81 -11.70 4.46
CA VAL A 125 44.11 -12.98 4.49
C VAL A 125 43.24 -13.06 5.73
N GLY A 126 41.99 -13.54 5.57
CA GLY A 126 41.05 -13.71 6.66
C GLY A 126 40.53 -15.12 6.85
N PRO A 127 40.09 -15.45 8.06
CA PRO A 127 39.50 -16.73 8.41
C PRO A 127 38.04 -16.83 8.00
N LYS A 128 37.45 -18.02 8.11
CA LYS A 128 36.02 -18.25 8.22
C LYS A 128 35.57 -17.85 9.60
N LEU A 129 34.55 -16.93 9.70
CA LEU A 129 34.00 -16.50 10.96
C LEU A 129 32.74 -17.29 11.29
N LEU A 130 32.72 -17.90 12.47
CA LEU A 130 31.58 -18.61 13.05
C LEU A 130 31.03 -17.89 14.28
N GLY A 131 29.79 -18.20 14.64
CA GLY A 131 29.15 -17.62 15.83
C GLY A 131 29.83 -18.00 17.12
N TRP A 132 29.90 -17.10 18.09
CA TRP A 132 30.50 -17.36 19.40
C TRP A 132 29.73 -18.41 20.21
N HIS A 133 28.40 -18.30 20.28
CA HIS A 133 27.57 -19.23 21.05
C HIS A 133 27.16 -20.45 20.23
N ASP A 134 26.81 -20.25 18.97
CA ASP A 134 26.52 -21.31 17.99
C ASP A 134 27.69 -21.41 17.02
N ARG A 135 28.59 -22.35 17.28
CA ARG A 135 29.84 -22.56 16.51
C ARG A 135 29.59 -23.19 15.14
N THR A 136 28.36 -23.53 14.80
CA THR A 136 27.96 -24.02 13.48
C THR A 136 27.34 -22.92 12.60
N HIS A 137 26.97 -21.77 13.20
CA HIS A 137 26.41 -20.65 12.49
C HIS A 137 27.51 -19.87 11.74
N LEU A 138 27.38 -19.79 10.41
CA LEU A 138 28.34 -19.11 9.55
C LEU A 138 28.05 -17.60 9.51
N LEU A 139 29.03 -16.81 9.95
CA LEU A 139 28.91 -15.35 9.97
C LEU A 139 29.47 -14.71 8.71
N GLU A 140 30.70 -15.09 8.29
CA GLU A 140 31.39 -14.45 7.16
C GLU A 140 32.45 -15.38 6.56
N VAL A 141 32.55 -15.37 5.20
CA VAL A 141 33.66 -15.95 4.43
C VAL A 141 34.08 -14.90 3.43
N GLY A 142 34.79 -13.85 3.90
CA GLY A 142 35.04 -12.65 3.10
C GLY A 142 33.84 -11.69 3.06
N ILE A 143 34.16 -10.46 2.70
CA ILE A 143 33.18 -9.35 2.71
C ILE A 143 33.33 -8.46 1.48
N SER A 144 32.21 -7.85 1.11
CA SER A 144 32.12 -6.84 0.09
C SER A 144 31.12 -5.73 0.49
N ILE A 145 30.94 -4.75 -0.36
CA ILE A 145 29.97 -3.67 -0.16
C ILE A 145 29.04 -3.57 -1.36
N ALA A 146 27.76 -3.54 -1.11
CA ALA A 146 26.75 -3.33 -2.13
C ALA A 146 26.65 -1.86 -2.54
N GLY A 147 26.17 -1.57 -3.76
CA GLY A 147 26.05 -0.19 -4.26
C GLY A 147 25.14 0.73 -3.44
N ASN A 148 24.29 0.18 -2.56
CA ASN A 148 23.44 0.92 -1.59
C ASN A 148 24.13 1.08 -0.21
N GLY A 149 25.39 0.68 -0.06
CA GLY A 149 26.16 0.73 1.19
C GLY A 149 25.97 -0.47 2.12
N ALA A 150 25.16 -1.46 1.78
CA ALA A 150 24.99 -2.64 2.63
C ALA A 150 26.24 -3.52 2.64
N ARG A 151 26.63 -4.07 3.82
CA ARG A 151 27.65 -5.12 3.93
C ARG A 151 27.14 -6.37 3.21
N TRP A 152 28.01 -6.99 2.45
CA TRP A 152 27.68 -8.16 1.65
C TRP A 152 28.66 -9.29 1.97
N THR A 153 28.15 -10.38 2.47
CA THR A 153 28.93 -11.58 2.78
C THR A 153 28.73 -12.72 1.76
N GLY A 154 27.71 -12.60 0.91
CA GLY A 154 27.33 -13.68 -0.02
C GLY A 154 26.52 -14.80 0.63
N LEU A 155 26.35 -14.78 1.95
CA LEU A 155 25.67 -15.82 2.72
C LEU A 155 24.17 -15.58 2.82
N GLU A 156 23.40 -16.66 3.00
CA GLU A 156 21.98 -16.58 3.36
C GLU A 156 21.80 -16.24 4.86
N PRO A 157 20.67 -15.65 5.25
CA PRO A 157 20.38 -15.40 6.67
C PRO A 157 20.32 -16.73 7.46
N PHE A 158 21.04 -16.81 8.59
CA PHE A 158 21.10 -18.00 9.43
C PHE A 158 21.68 -19.24 8.73
N GLU A 159 22.64 -19.06 7.85
CA GLU A 159 23.32 -20.15 7.16
C GLU A 159 24.23 -20.92 8.13
N TYR A 160 24.15 -22.26 8.12
CA TYR A 160 25.01 -23.13 8.89
C TYR A 160 26.20 -23.62 8.06
N ASP A 161 27.34 -23.79 8.71
CA ASP A 161 28.54 -24.29 8.07
C ASP A 161 28.42 -25.80 7.83
N GLN A 162 28.28 -26.16 6.54
CA GLN A 162 28.23 -27.54 6.06
C GLN A 162 29.37 -27.85 5.07
N GLY A 163 30.43 -27.01 5.02
CA GLY A 163 31.49 -27.09 4.05
C GLY A 163 31.17 -26.51 2.66
N GLN A 164 30.00 -25.93 2.46
CA GLN A 164 29.55 -25.39 1.17
C GLN A 164 30.41 -24.23 0.64
N HIS A 165 31.17 -23.57 1.52
CA HIS A 165 32.09 -22.49 1.17
C HIS A 165 33.56 -22.86 1.41
N ASP A 166 33.91 -24.16 1.48
CA ASP A 166 35.27 -24.54 1.75
C ASP A 166 36.22 -24.22 0.59
N GLY A 167 37.43 -23.76 0.95
CA GLY A 167 38.49 -23.41 0.02
C GLY A 167 39.17 -22.07 0.31
N VAL A 168 39.97 -21.61 -0.63
CA VAL A 168 40.57 -20.26 -0.61
C VAL A 168 39.88 -19.39 -1.64
N HIS A 169 39.26 -18.32 -1.18
CA HIS A 169 38.45 -17.42 -1.99
C HIS A 169 39.13 -16.07 -2.18
N ASP A 170 39.11 -15.60 -3.40
CA ASP A 170 39.54 -14.23 -3.74
C ASP A 170 38.38 -13.25 -3.47
N VAL A 171 38.57 -12.32 -2.53
CA VAL A 171 37.49 -11.45 -1.98
C VAL A 171 37.87 -9.98 -2.01
N LEU A 172 36.89 -9.06 -1.91
CA LEU A 172 37.18 -7.63 -1.83
C LEU A 172 37.93 -7.30 -0.54
N SER A 173 37.44 -7.83 0.57
CA SER A 173 38.01 -7.67 1.90
C SER A 173 37.67 -8.84 2.81
N VAL A 174 38.26 -8.88 3.97
CA VAL A 174 37.93 -9.78 5.08
C VAL A 174 37.70 -8.96 6.36
N SER A 175 36.95 -9.52 7.31
CA SER A 175 36.76 -8.87 8.62
C SER A 175 38.08 -8.69 9.37
N THR A 176 38.23 -7.59 10.08
CA THR A 176 39.39 -7.37 10.97
C THR A 176 39.44 -8.33 12.18
N ALA A 177 38.34 -9.04 12.46
CA ALA A 177 38.29 -10.08 13.48
C ALA A 177 39.08 -11.33 13.03
N GLY A 178 40.33 -11.40 13.37
CA GLY A 178 41.23 -12.49 13.02
C GLY A 178 41.97 -12.35 11.67
N ALA A 179 41.94 -11.19 11.05
CA ALA A 179 42.67 -10.94 9.80
C ALA A 179 44.18 -10.85 9.99
N LEU A 180 44.91 -11.43 9.08
CA LEU A 180 46.38 -11.32 8.99
C LEU A 180 46.72 -10.37 7.83
N ILE A 181 47.40 -9.25 8.15
CA ILE A 181 47.76 -8.19 7.19
C ILE A 181 49.26 -8.07 7.09
N ARG A 182 49.79 -7.96 5.88
CA ARG A 182 51.23 -7.76 5.65
C ARG A 182 51.63 -6.36 6.09
N ARG A 183 52.63 -6.26 6.97
CA ARG A 183 53.02 -5.00 7.65
C ARG A 183 53.52 -3.96 6.66
N ASP A 184 54.35 -4.33 5.72
CA ASP A 184 54.92 -3.40 4.72
C ASP A 184 53.81 -2.79 3.85
N ILE A 185 52.79 -3.58 3.46
CA ILE A 185 51.63 -3.07 2.69
C ILE A 185 50.74 -2.22 3.56
N PHE A 186 50.55 -2.61 4.84
CA PHE A 186 49.76 -1.79 5.78
C PHE A 186 50.33 -0.37 5.93
N GLU A 187 51.67 -0.29 6.07
CA GLU A 187 52.40 0.97 6.18
C GLU A 187 52.44 1.72 4.83
N GLU A 188 52.64 1.03 3.70
CA GLU A 188 52.62 1.63 2.33
C GLU A 188 51.27 2.31 2.07
N LEU A 189 50.17 1.68 2.41
CA LEU A 189 48.82 2.22 2.22
C LEU A 189 48.41 3.25 3.28
N GLY A 190 49.23 3.57 4.26
CA GLY A 190 48.97 4.53 5.34
C GLY A 190 48.02 4.01 6.44
N GLY A 191 47.94 2.69 6.62
CA GLY A 191 47.06 2.09 7.63
C GLY A 191 45.56 2.22 7.35
N PHE A 192 44.76 2.15 8.39
CA PHE A 192 43.32 2.40 8.32
C PHE A 192 43.00 3.91 8.19
N ASP A 193 41.89 4.24 7.50
CA ASP A 193 41.48 5.64 7.32
C ASP A 193 40.95 6.23 8.65
N LYS A 194 41.57 7.34 9.10
CA LYS A 194 41.21 8.03 10.36
C LYS A 194 39.75 8.53 10.39
N ASN A 195 39.10 8.68 9.22
CA ASN A 195 37.69 9.06 9.15
C ASN A 195 36.72 7.87 9.45
N LEU A 196 37.26 6.64 9.53
CA LEU A 196 36.55 5.41 9.82
C LEU A 196 36.91 4.89 11.22
N ALA A 197 36.44 5.62 12.23
CA ALA A 197 36.77 5.30 13.61
C ALA A 197 36.24 3.91 14.07
N LEU A 198 35.10 3.47 13.53
CA LEU A 198 34.50 2.16 13.78
C LEU A 198 33.65 1.76 12.59
N PHE A 199 33.66 0.48 12.23
CA PHE A 199 32.96 -0.09 11.07
C PHE A 199 33.50 0.37 9.69
N ARG A 200 33.53 -0.53 8.71
CA ARG A 200 33.90 -0.35 7.31
C ARG A 200 35.38 -0.03 7.03
N ASP A 201 36.22 0.04 8.05
CA ASP A 201 37.66 0.13 7.95
C ASP A 201 38.26 -1.07 7.19
N ASP A 202 37.75 -2.26 7.44
CA ASP A 202 38.05 -3.50 6.76
C ASP A 202 37.79 -3.42 5.24
N VAL A 203 36.58 -3.00 4.84
CA VAL A 203 36.20 -2.88 3.43
C VAL A 203 37.02 -1.80 2.73
N ASP A 204 37.28 -0.69 3.43
CA ASP A 204 38.11 0.39 2.89
C ASP A 204 39.54 -0.06 2.61
N PHE A 205 40.14 -0.73 3.60
CA PHE A 205 41.53 -1.21 3.47
C PHE A 205 41.64 -2.26 2.34
N GLY A 206 40.78 -3.24 2.30
CA GLY A 206 40.76 -4.26 1.23
C GLY A 206 40.55 -3.64 -0.16
N TRP A 207 39.68 -2.62 -0.28
CA TRP A 207 39.52 -1.90 -1.55
C TRP A 207 40.80 -1.17 -1.97
N ARG A 208 41.46 -0.45 -1.05
CA ARG A 208 42.73 0.24 -1.32
C ARG A 208 43.85 -0.76 -1.72
N ALA A 209 43.95 -1.91 -1.01
CA ALA A 209 44.92 -2.96 -1.34
C ALA A 209 44.68 -3.51 -2.76
N ARG A 210 43.40 -3.76 -3.13
CA ARG A 210 43.07 -4.24 -4.49
C ARG A 210 43.44 -3.23 -5.57
N VAL A 211 43.19 -1.95 -5.35
CA VAL A 211 43.50 -0.88 -6.33
C VAL A 211 45.02 -0.61 -6.39
N ALA A 212 45.74 -0.91 -5.33
CA ALA A 212 47.19 -0.90 -5.30
C ALA A 212 47.87 -2.12 -6.02
N GLY A 213 47.08 -3.09 -6.44
CA GLY A 213 47.55 -4.27 -7.18
C GLY A 213 47.77 -5.50 -6.34
N HIS A 214 47.43 -5.44 -5.04
CA HIS A 214 47.58 -6.61 -4.13
C HIS A 214 46.31 -7.45 -4.13
N SER A 215 46.44 -8.70 -3.67
CA SER A 215 45.32 -9.63 -3.50
C SER A 215 44.85 -9.70 -2.04
N VAL A 216 43.55 -9.96 -1.86
CA VAL A 216 42.92 -10.19 -0.55
C VAL A 216 42.19 -11.53 -0.62
N ILE A 217 42.47 -12.44 0.29
CA ILE A 217 41.90 -13.79 0.26
C ILE A 217 41.26 -14.17 1.58
N ALA A 218 40.24 -15.02 1.51
CA ALA A 218 39.66 -15.69 2.67
C ALA A 218 39.99 -17.20 2.59
N THR A 219 40.38 -17.80 3.69
CA THR A 219 40.60 -19.24 3.79
C THR A 219 39.67 -19.85 4.82
N THR A 220 38.89 -20.86 4.42
CA THR A 220 37.92 -21.51 5.30
C THR A 220 38.51 -22.54 6.22
N SER A 221 39.76 -22.95 5.96
CA SER A 221 40.51 -23.85 6.85
C SER A 221 40.90 -23.16 8.18
N ALA A 222 41.06 -21.81 8.15
CA ALA A 222 41.26 -21.02 9.35
C ALA A 222 39.91 -20.60 9.92
N ILE A 223 39.64 -20.93 11.18
CA ILE A 223 38.36 -20.65 11.84
C ILE A 223 38.59 -19.69 13.01
N VAL A 224 37.70 -18.67 13.09
CA VAL A 224 37.64 -17.77 14.24
C VAL A 224 36.18 -17.61 14.70
N PHE A 225 35.94 -17.75 16.01
CA PHE A 225 34.64 -17.54 16.62
C PHE A 225 34.49 -16.07 17.03
N HIS A 226 33.36 -15.44 16.72
CA HIS A 226 33.16 -13.99 16.92
C HIS A 226 31.79 -13.68 17.52
N ALA A 227 31.77 -12.88 18.61
CA ALA A 227 30.54 -12.51 19.30
C ALA A 227 29.82 -11.31 18.70
N GLN A 228 30.49 -10.52 17.85
CA GLN A 228 29.94 -9.31 17.19
C GLN A 228 29.32 -8.32 18.20
N ALA A 229 29.93 -8.11 19.35
CA ALA A 229 29.36 -7.34 20.46
C ALA A 229 28.99 -5.89 20.11
N SER A 230 29.80 -5.20 19.32
CA SER A 230 29.55 -3.83 18.86
C SER A 230 28.44 -3.73 17.81
N ALA A 231 28.32 -4.72 16.90
CA ALA A 231 27.30 -4.75 15.85
C ALA A 231 25.90 -5.12 16.41
N THR A 232 25.84 -5.87 17.52
CA THR A 232 24.59 -6.31 18.16
C THR A 232 24.08 -5.35 19.24
N GLU A 233 24.63 -4.11 19.33
CA GLU A 233 24.27 -3.10 20.33
C GLU A 233 24.48 -3.55 21.78
N ARG A 234 25.34 -4.53 22.01
CA ARG A 234 25.71 -5.02 23.34
C ARG A 234 26.74 -4.14 24.05
N ARG A 235 27.33 -3.18 23.33
CA ARG A 235 28.31 -2.21 23.83
C ARG A 235 27.91 -0.79 23.45
N THR A 236 28.28 0.19 24.27
CA THR A 236 28.21 1.62 23.93
C THR A 236 29.27 1.98 22.89
N VAL A 237 28.97 2.92 22.03
CA VAL A 237 29.90 3.45 21.01
C VAL A 237 30.37 4.81 21.46
N ASP A 238 31.59 4.86 22.00
CA ASP A 238 32.18 6.05 22.64
C ASP A 238 33.21 6.79 21.75
N VAL A 239 33.10 6.65 20.45
CA VAL A 239 34.06 7.18 19.47
C VAL A 239 33.85 8.68 19.24
N GLU A 240 34.98 9.43 19.09
CA GLU A 240 34.96 10.87 18.86
C GLU A 240 34.19 11.25 17.57
N GLY A 241 33.30 12.25 17.65
CA GLY A 241 32.46 12.70 16.54
C GLY A 241 31.16 11.92 16.34
N ALA A 242 30.84 10.94 17.19
CA ALA A 242 29.57 10.27 17.20
C ALA A 242 28.48 11.14 17.83
N PHE A 243 27.86 12.00 17.04
CA PHE A 243 26.84 12.98 17.50
C PHE A 243 25.68 12.36 18.29
N LEU A 244 25.44 11.04 18.19
CA LEU A 244 24.35 10.35 18.87
C LEU A 244 24.73 8.95 19.41
N GLN A 245 26.00 8.57 19.44
CA GLN A 245 26.46 7.25 19.94
C GLN A 245 25.63 6.05 19.39
N ARG A 246 25.19 6.13 18.13
CA ARG A 246 24.31 5.14 17.50
C ARG A 246 25.08 4.32 16.45
N PRO A 247 25.24 2.99 16.65
CA PRO A 247 25.99 2.13 15.74
C PRO A 247 25.47 2.18 14.31
N LEU A 248 24.14 2.24 14.11
CA LEU A 248 23.54 2.26 12.78
C LEU A 248 23.93 3.51 11.99
N LEU A 249 23.90 4.70 12.64
CA LEU A 249 24.26 5.95 11.98
C LEU A 249 25.70 5.94 11.50
N LEU A 250 26.64 5.44 12.35
CA LEU A 250 28.05 5.33 12.00
C LEU A 250 28.26 4.32 10.86
N ASP A 251 27.68 3.13 10.93
CA ASP A 251 27.81 2.12 9.90
C ASP A 251 27.32 2.65 8.53
N ARG A 252 26.16 3.32 8.48
CA ARG A 252 25.60 3.87 7.25
C ARG A 252 26.41 5.03 6.70
N ARG A 253 26.87 5.93 7.56
CA ARG A 253 27.73 7.04 7.18
C ARG A 253 29.05 6.51 6.60
N ASN A 254 29.69 5.59 7.30
CA ASN A 254 30.98 5.04 6.90
C ASN A 254 30.86 4.21 5.61
N ALA A 255 29.77 3.46 5.42
CA ALA A 255 29.48 2.77 4.18
C ALA A 255 29.35 3.72 2.98
N ALA A 256 28.61 4.83 3.14
CA ALA A 256 28.49 5.85 2.11
C ALA A 256 29.84 6.55 1.84
N TYR A 257 30.62 6.83 2.89
CA TYR A 257 31.96 7.39 2.77
C TYR A 257 32.89 6.48 1.96
N VAL A 258 32.98 5.18 2.30
CA VAL A 258 33.83 4.21 1.59
C VAL A 258 33.47 4.14 0.11
N LEU A 259 32.19 4.08 -0.24
CA LEU A 259 31.75 4.09 -1.64
C LEU A 259 32.14 5.38 -2.37
N LEU A 260 31.91 6.55 -1.78
CA LEU A 260 32.21 7.84 -2.42
C LEU A 260 33.71 8.12 -2.48
N ALA A 261 34.50 7.70 -1.49
CA ALA A 261 35.93 7.91 -1.45
C ALA A 261 36.72 7.00 -2.40
N ASN A 262 36.27 5.77 -2.65
CA ASN A 262 37.01 4.79 -3.46
C ASN A 262 36.52 4.65 -4.91
N SER A 263 35.28 5.03 -5.23
CA SER A 263 34.72 4.91 -6.57
C SER A 263 35.33 5.90 -7.56
N SER A 264 35.14 5.66 -8.86
CA SER A 264 35.56 6.57 -9.92
C SER A 264 34.82 7.91 -9.81
N TRP A 265 35.47 9.03 -10.17
CA TRP A 265 34.92 10.37 -9.99
C TRP A 265 33.62 10.62 -10.75
N TRP A 266 33.46 10.04 -11.93
CA TRP A 266 32.26 10.17 -12.75
C TRP A 266 31.04 9.37 -12.19
N MET A 267 31.28 8.44 -11.29
CA MET A 267 30.21 7.69 -10.60
C MET A 267 29.65 8.44 -9.38
N ILE A 268 30.31 9.45 -8.86
CA ILE A 268 29.92 10.16 -7.64
C ILE A 268 28.50 10.71 -7.71
N PRO A 269 28.06 11.43 -8.77
CA PRO A 269 26.71 11.96 -8.83
C PRO A 269 25.66 10.85 -8.79
N TRP A 270 25.89 9.77 -9.54
CA TRP A 270 25.00 8.61 -9.56
C TRP A 270 24.93 7.89 -8.21
N LEU A 271 26.08 7.64 -7.59
CA LEU A 271 26.14 7.02 -6.28
C LEU A 271 25.48 7.90 -5.20
N SER A 272 25.64 9.20 -5.26
CA SER A 272 24.98 10.13 -4.33
C SER A 272 23.46 10.05 -4.43
N ILE A 273 22.91 10.03 -5.65
CA ILE A 273 21.48 9.85 -5.90
C ILE A 273 21.01 8.47 -5.41
N GLN A 274 21.76 7.41 -5.72
CA GLN A 274 21.43 6.05 -5.31
C GLN A 274 21.45 5.88 -3.78
N LEU A 275 22.45 6.43 -3.10
CA LEU A 275 22.56 6.41 -1.64
C LEU A 275 21.43 7.20 -0.97
N LEU A 276 21.13 8.39 -1.48
CA LEU A 276 20.04 9.20 -0.95
C LEU A 276 18.67 8.54 -1.16
N SER A 277 18.38 8.04 -2.35
CA SER A 277 17.11 7.35 -2.63
C SER A 277 16.94 6.08 -1.80
N SER A 278 18.01 5.29 -1.61
CA SER A 278 17.95 4.12 -0.74
C SER A 278 17.85 4.48 0.76
N ALA A 279 18.46 5.57 1.20
CA ALA A 279 18.31 6.08 2.56
C ALA A 279 16.87 6.54 2.82
N ILE A 280 16.25 7.27 1.88
CA ILE A 280 14.84 7.68 1.96
C ILE A 280 13.93 6.45 2.02
N ALA A 281 14.14 5.46 1.14
CA ALA A 281 13.32 4.24 1.12
C ALA A 281 13.41 3.46 2.45
N ARG A 282 14.62 3.32 3.02
CA ARG A 282 14.81 2.67 4.32
C ARG A 282 14.24 3.52 5.47
N ALA A 283 14.38 4.85 5.42
CA ALA A 283 13.78 5.74 6.43
C ALA A 283 12.26 5.63 6.44
N ILE A 284 11.60 5.58 5.27
CA ILE A 284 10.16 5.32 5.16
C ILE A 284 9.82 3.95 5.76
N GLY A 285 10.61 2.91 5.45
CA GLY A 285 10.43 1.58 6.04
C GLY A 285 10.51 1.59 7.56
N TYR A 286 11.48 2.30 8.16
CA TYR A 286 11.60 2.45 9.60
C TYR A 286 10.47 3.30 10.21
N LEU A 287 10.00 4.33 9.53
CA LEU A 287 8.82 5.10 9.98
C LEU A 287 7.56 4.23 10.00
N LEU A 288 7.34 3.43 8.97
CA LEU A 288 6.23 2.45 8.94
C LEU A 288 6.36 1.39 10.04
N ALA A 289 7.60 1.01 10.41
CA ALA A 289 7.89 0.13 11.53
C ALA A 289 7.83 0.83 12.91
N LYS A 290 7.47 2.12 12.98
CA LYS A 290 7.42 2.96 14.20
C LYS A 290 8.77 3.07 14.92
N LEU A 291 9.85 3.13 14.17
CA LEU A 291 11.22 3.29 14.64
C LEU A 291 11.82 4.63 14.14
N PRO A 292 11.29 5.80 14.58
CA PRO A 292 11.69 7.10 14.04
C PRO A 292 13.18 7.42 14.28
N GLY A 293 13.78 6.88 15.36
CA GLY A 293 15.21 7.01 15.63
C GLY A 293 16.07 6.41 14.51
N TYR A 294 15.76 5.18 14.08
CA TYR A 294 16.48 4.53 12.98
C TYR A 294 16.19 5.21 11.62
N ALA A 295 14.99 5.73 11.42
CA ALA A 295 14.66 6.50 10.22
C ALA A 295 15.49 7.78 10.11
N SER A 296 15.67 8.51 11.23
CA SER A 296 16.54 9.69 11.28
C SER A 296 18.00 9.34 11.02
N ASP A 297 18.49 8.21 11.55
CA ASP A 297 19.87 7.77 11.38
C ASP A 297 20.19 7.47 9.90
N GLU A 298 19.31 6.79 9.19
CA GLU A 298 19.48 6.50 7.76
C GLU A 298 19.58 7.77 6.92
N PHE A 299 18.73 8.76 7.20
CA PHE A 299 18.72 10.01 6.44
C PHE A 299 19.92 10.89 6.78
N LEU A 300 20.22 11.08 8.08
CA LEU A 300 21.32 11.92 8.56
C LEU A 300 22.69 11.37 8.14
N ALA A 301 22.85 10.03 8.09
CA ALA A 301 24.10 9.38 7.68
C ALA A 301 24.57 9.82 6.30
N VAL A 302 23.66 9.88 5.33
CA VAL A 302 23.97 10.29 3.95
C VAL A 302 24.02 11.80 3.82
N LEU A 303 23.07 12.51 4.44
CA LEU A 303 22.95 13.96 4.33
C LEU A 303 24.19 14.68 4.89
N THR A 304 24.73 14.23 6.02
CA THR A 304 25.93 14.83 6.66
C THR A 304 27.15 14.78 5.74
N LEU A 305 27.34 13.69 4.96
CA LEU A 305 28.44 13.55 4.01
C LEU A 305 28.24 14.43 2.76
N LEU A 306 27.01 14.57 2.31
CA LEU A 306 26.71 15.41 1.13
C LEU A 306 26.82 16.91 1.44
N ILE A 307 26.50 17.32 2.69
CA ILE A 307 26.66 18.73 3.13
C ILE A 307 28.12 19.05 3.40
N LYS A 308 28.92 18.10 3.96
CA LYS A 308 30.34 18.30 4.27
C LYS A 308 31.22 17.33 3.49
N PRO A 309 31.41 17.52 2.16
CA PRO A 309 32.15 16.58 1.31
C PRO A 309 33.67 16.66 1.44
N GLY A 310 34.21 17.63 2.19
CA GLY A 310 35.64 17.86 2.34
C GLY A 310 36.47 16.62 2.68
N PRO A 311 36.10 15.80 3.68
CA PRO A 311 36.82 14.55 4.00
C PRO A 311 36.88 13.58 2.82
N ILE A 312 35.81 13.47 2.02
CA ILE A 312 35.76 12.59 0.84
C ILE A 312 36.78 13.06 -0.20
N PHE A 313 36.82 14.35 -0.52
CA PHE A 313 37.79 14.89 -1.50
C PHE A 313 39.22 14.77 -1.03
N LYS A 314 39.50 14.98 0.26
CA LYS A 314 40.83 14.78 0.85
C LYS A 314 41.25 13.30 0.73
N ALA A 315 40.42 12.37 1.15
CA ALA A 315 40.72 10.94 1.04
C ALA A 315 40.96 10.51 -0.42
N ARG A 316 40.19 11.02 -1.37
CA ARG A 316 40.40 10.72 -2.81
C ARG A 316 41.73 11.24 -3.33
N LYS A 317 42.18 12.41 -2.86
CA LYS A 317 43.48 12.99 -3.21
C LYS A 317 44.61 12.10 -2.67
N ASP A 318 44.53 11.72 -1.39
CA ASP A 318 45.55 10.92 -0.74
C ASP A 318 45.67 9.51 -1.37
N ARG A 319 44.55 8.89 -1.72
CA ARG A 319 44.51 7.56 -2.34
C ARG A 319 44.95 7.54 -3.80
N LYS A 320 45.05 8.68 -4.48
CA LYS A 320 45.44 8.74 -5.90
C LYS A 320 46.88 8.25 -6.09
N ALA A 321 47.76 8.48 -5.11
CA ALA A 321 49.18 8.10 -5.20
C ALA A 321 49.37 6.57 -5.24
N HIS A 322 48.53 5.80 -4.59
CA HIS A 322 48.61 4.34 -4.47
C HIS A 322 47.65 3.59 -5.42
N ARG A 323 47.15 4.25 -6.46
CA ARG A 323 46.23 3.66 -7.42
C ARG A 323 46.92 3.21 -8.68
N PHE A 324 47.36 1.96 -8.69
CA PHE A 324 48.10 1.35 -9.81
C PHE A 324 47.19 0.59 -10.79
N VAL A 325 46.03 0.11 -10.31
CA VAL A 325 45.11 -0.71 -11.09
C VAL A 325 43.77 -0.04 -11.28
N SER A 326 43.09 -0.34 -12.38
CA SER A 326 41.76 0.22 -12.68
C SER A 326 40.73 -0.23 -11.65
N SER A 327 39.86 0.71 -11.21
CA SER A 327 38.70 0.42 -10.33
C SER A 327 37.72 -0.60 -10.91
N ARG A 328 37.84 -0.97 -12.20
CA ARG A 328 37.02 -2.02 -12.81
C ARG A 328 37.29 -3.41 -12.18
N ILE A 329 38.47 -3.65 -11.63
CA ILE A 329 38.82 -4.89 -10.92
C ILE A 329 37.91 -5.06 -9.71
N VAL A 330 37.65 -3.97 -8.97
CA VAL A 330 36.78 -4.01 -7.80
C VAL A 330 35.33 -4.26 -8.18
N ALA A 331 34.91 -3.89 -9.38
CA ALA A 331 33.53 -4.13 -9.84
C ALA A 331 33.16 -5.62 -9.90
N ALA A 332 34.16 -6.52 -10.05
CA ALA A 332 33.93 -7.97 -10.03
C ALA A 332 33.54 -8.51 -8.65
N TYR A 333 33.91 -7.80 -7.57
CA TYR A 333 33.61 -8.16 -6.19
C TYR A 333 32.36 -7.46 -5.64
N ILE A 334 31.79 -6.50 -6.39
CA ILE A 334 30.55 -5.82 -5.99
C ILE A 334 29.36 -6.66 -6.45
N PRO A 335 28.42 -7.02 -5.55
CA PRO A 335 27.31 -7.87 -5.92
C PRO A 335 26.38 -7.21 -6.97
N PRO A 336 25.84 -8.00 -7.94
CA PRO A 336 24.96 -7.48 -8.97
C PRO A 336 23.67 -6.88 -8.38
N ARG A 337 23.12 -5.87 -9.02
CA ARG A 337 21.95 -5.10 -8.51
C ARG A 337 20.70 -5.97 -8.28
N TRP A 338 20.50 -6.99 -9.11
CA TRP A 338 19.34 -7.89 -9.00
C TRP A 338 19.40 -8.78 -7.74
N SER A 339 20.57 -9.24 -7.33
CA SER A 339 20.71 -10.02 -6.08
C SER A 339 20.41 -9.17 -4.84
N GLN A 340 20.76 -7.87 -4.88
CA GLN A 340 20.43 -6.91 -3.80
C GLN A 340 18.92 -6.66 -3.69
N LEU A 341 18.22 -6.51 -4.82
CA LEU A 341 16.76 -6.37 -4.86
C LEU A 341 16.06 -7.64 -4.36
N ARG A 342 16.51 -8.81 -4.78
CA ARG A 342 15.95 -10.11 -4.38
C ARG A 342 16.06 -10.32 -2.85
N LEU A 343 17.21 -10.04 -2.25
CA LEU A 343 17.40 -10.13 -0.79
C LEU A 343 16.62 -9.06 -0.02
N SER A 344 16.48 -7.86 -0.56
CA SER A 344 15.68 -6.81 0.07
C SER A 344 14.19 -7.15 0.03
N THR A 345 13.70 -7.70 -1.07
CA THR A 345 12.29 -8.13 -1.21
C THR A 345 11.99 -9.37 -0.39
N SER A 346 12.89 -10.36 -0.32
CA SER A 346 12.68 -11.55 0.52
C SER A 346 12.66 -11.19 2.01
N ARG A 347 13.54 -10.32 2.48
CA ARG A 347 13.52 -9.81 3.87
C ARG A 347 12.26 -8.98 4.18
N LEU A 348 11.76 -8.19 3.22
CA LEU A 348 10.50 -7.45 3.35
C LEU A 348 9.30 -8.40 3.38
N THR A 349 9.25 -9.38 2.48
CA THR A 349 8.16 -10.37 2.44
C THR A 349 8.14 -11.24 3.68
N GLU A 350 9.29 -11.64 4.21
CA GLU A 350 9.40 -12.44 5.42
C GLU A 350 9.07 -11.62 6.67
N SER A 351 9.53 -10.37 6.75
CA SER A 351 9.14 -9.42 7.79
C SER A 351 7.66 -9.05 7.73
N LEU A 352 7.06 -8.94 6.55
CA LEU A 352 5.63 -8.74 6.37
C LEU A 352 4.84 -10.02 6.71
N ARG A 353 5.33 -11.17 6.30
CA ARG A 353 4.70 -12.48 6.57
C ARG A 353 4.70 -12.81 8.05
N SER A 354 5.81 -12.62 8.75
CA SER A 354 5.89 -12.80 10.21
C SER A 354 5.07 -11.78 11.00
N ARG A 355 4.73 -10.64 10.40
CA ARG A 355 3.94 -9.56 11.03
C ARG A 355 2.45 -9.62 10.69
N LEU A 356 2.08 -10.19 9.54
CA LEU A 356 0.70 -10.29 9.06
C LEU A 356 0.01 -11.59 9.47
N LEU A 357 0.78 -12.66 9.73
CA LEU A 357 0.24 -13.89 10.29
C LEU A 357 0.28 -13.74 11.82
N PRO A 358 -0.87 -13.76 12.51
CA PRO A 358 -0.87 -13.86 13.96
C PRO A 358 -0.25 -15.20 14.36
N ASP A 359 0.47 -15.23 15.50
CA ASP A 359 1.04 -16.41 16.14
C ASP A 359 0.07 -17.62 16.17
N SER A 360 0.01 -18.35 15.10
CA SER A 360 -0.19 -19.77 15.14
C SER A 360 1.21 -20.33 15.33
N GLY A 361 1.52 -20.84 16.51
CA GLY A 361 2.82 -21.26 17.01
C GLY A 361 3.87 -21.41 15.90
N GLY A 362 4.83 -20.50 15.88
CA GLY A 362 5.79 -20.42 14.78
C GLY A 362 6.63 -21.69 14.69
N PRO A 363 7.00 -22.13 13.49
CA PRO A 363 7.87 -23.30 13.29
C PRO A 363 9.31 -23.12 13.79
N SER A 364 9.62 -21.99 14.44
CA SER A 364 10.97 -21.73 14.95
C SER A 364 11.28 -22.41 16.30
N GLN A 365 10.28 -22.89 17.03
CA GLN A 365 10.54 -23.72 18.24
C GLN A 365 10.37 -25.22 17.98
N SER A 366 9.55 -25.63 17.02
CA SER A 366 9.38 -27.04 16.69
C SER A 366 10.53 -27.63 15.84
N LEU A 367 11.38 -26.80 15.24
CA LEU A 367 12.57 -27.26 14.51
C LEU A 367 13.77 -27.52 15.43
N LEU A 368 13.77 -27.01 16.66
CA LEU A 368 14.83 -27.32 17.65
C LEU A 368 14.53 -28.54 18.50
N GLU A 369 13.26 -28.95 18.61
CA GLU A 369 12.87 -30.19 19.35
C GLU A 369 12.78 -31.44 18.46
N SER A 370 12.90 -31.33 17.13
CA SER A 370 12.77 -32.48 16.21
C SER A 370 14.10 -33.01 15.67
N VAL A 371 15.23 -32.65 16.25
CA VAL A 371 16.56 -33.13 15.84
C VAL A 371 16.96 -34.44 16.59
N GLU A 372 16.11 -34.99 17.46
CA GLU A 372 16.39 -36.28 18.12
C GLU A 372 15.75 -37.50 17.44
N ASP A 373 15.08 -37.36 16.29
CA ASP A 373 14.61 -38.52 15.54
C ASP A 373 15.41 -38.69 14.21
N GLU A 374 16.52 -39.40 14.32
CA GLU A 374 17.45 -39.76 13.22
C GLU A 374 16.85 -40.72 12.17
N ASP A 375 15.54 -40.95 12.12
CA ASP A 375 14.92 -41.96 11.25
C ASP A 375 13.92 -41.46 10.20
N LEU A 376 13.95 -40.16 9.78
CA LEU A 376 13.11 -39.67 8.69
C LEU A 376 13.88 -39.03 7.54
N LEU A 377 14.83 -39.75 6.97
CA LEU A 377 15.20 -39.61 5.55
C LEU A 377 14.11 -40.24 4.68
N VAL A 378 12.89 -39.75 4.80
CA VAL A 378 11.85 -39.97 3.78
C VAL A 378 12.14 -38.98 2.66
N PRO A 379 12.47 -39.43 1.44
CA PRO A 379 12.60 -38.52 0.31
C PRO A 379 11.30 -37.73 0.21
N THR A 380 11.39 -36.38 0.20
CA THR A 380 10.28 -35.47 -0.02
C THR A 380 9.58 -35.92 -1.31
N LYS A 381 8.50 -36.70 -1.16
CA LYS A 381 7.63 -37.04 -2.28
C LYS A 381 7.19 -35.71 -2.86
N GLY A 382 7.62 -35.41 -4.07
CA GLY A 382 7.25 -34.21 -4.78
C GLY A 382 5.77 -33.95 -4.57
N VAL A 383 5.42 -32.68 -4.21
CA VAL A 383 4.04 -32.29 -3.95
C VAL A 383 3.21 -32.78 -5.14
N ARG A 384 2.46 -33.86 -4.94
CA ARG A 384 1.56 -34.36 -5.99
C ARG A 384 0.53 -33.27 -6.22
N TRP A 385 0.63 -32.52 -7.29
CA TRP A 385 -0.32 -31.46 -7.70
C TRP A 385 -1.79 -31.92 -7.56
N PHE A 386 -2.05 -33.21 -7.80
CA PHE A 386 -3.37 -33.81 -7.60
C PHE A 386 -3.91 -33.70 -6.16
N ASN A 387 -3.07 -33.68 -5.12
CA ASN A 387 -3.54 -33.55 -3.75
C ASN A 387 -3.96 -32.11 -3.41
N VAL A 388 -3.40 -31.12 -4.10
CA VAL A 388 -3.80 -29.72 -3.97
C VAL A 388 -5.19 -29.51 -4.58
N PHE A 389 -5.47 -30.11 -5.74
CA PHE A 389 -6.77 -29.99 -6.41
C PHE A 389 -7.91 -30.72 -5.68
N ARG A 390 -7.60 -31.66 -4.75
CA ARG A 390 -8.60 -32.34 -3.92
C ARG A 390 -9.04 -31.58 -2.68
N LYS A 391 -8.37 -30.44 -2.35
CA LYS A 391 -8.79 -29.62 -1.22
C LYS A 391 -10.12 -28.92 -1.53
N PRO A 392 -11.13 -28.97 -0.62
CA PRO A 392 -12.45 -28.39 -0.86
C PRO A 392 -12.39 -26.91 -1.26
N GLU A 393 -11.45 -26.17 -0.68
CA GLU A 393 -11.24 -24.75 -0.98
C GLU A 393 -10.85 -24.54 -2.44
N VAL A 394 -9.85 -25.30 -2.92
CA VAL A 394 -9.36 -25.18 -4.31
C VAL A 394 -10.45 -25.57 -5.28
N MET A 395 -11.18 -26.65 -5.01
CA MET A 395 -12.33 -27.06 -5.83
C MET A 395 -13.42 -25.97 -5.89
N GLY A 396 -13.77 -25.38 -4.73
CA GLY A 396 -14.76 -24.31 -4.63
C GLY A 396 -14.35 -23.06 -5.42
N PHE A 397 -13.08 -22.65 -5.34
CA PHE A 397 -12.56 -21.52 -6.10
C PHE A 397 -12.51 -21.79 -7.60
N ILE A 398 -12.06 -22.97 -8.05
CA ILE A 398 -12.05 -23.33 -9.47
C ILE A 398 -13.48 -23.35 -10.02
N PHE A 399 -14.42 -23.97 -9.30
CA PHE A 399 -15.81 -24.04 -9.71
C PHE A 399 -16.43 -22.64 -9.83
N LEU A 400 -16.22 -21.76 -8.83
CA LEU A 400 -16.69 -20.38 -8.89
C LEU A 400 -16.04 -19.60 -10.05
N ALA A 401 -14.74 -19.80 -10.31
CA ALA A 401 -14.03 -19.15 -11.41
C ALA A 401 -14.62 -19.52 -12.77
N VAL A 402 -14.88 -20.80 -12.99
CA VAL A 402 -15.51 -21.29 -14.25
C VAL A 402 -16.88 -20.65 -14.45
N ILE A 403 -17.72 -20.67 -13.40
CA ILE A 403 -19.06 -20.06 -13.46
C ILE A 403 -18.99 -18.57 -13.72
N THR A 404 -18.09 -17.87 -13.03
CA THR A 404 -17.91 -16.43 -13.21
C THR A 404 -17.47 -16.09 -14.63
N LEU A 405 -16.57 -16.87 -15.21
CA LEU A 405 -16.16 -16.71 -16.63
C LEU A 405 -17.34 -16.89 -17.59
N ILE A 406 -18.15 -17.94 -17.39
CA ILE A 406 -19.32 -18.18 -18.22
C ILE A 406 -20.37 -17.07 -18.06
N ALA A 407 -20.64 -16.62 -16.82
CA ALA A 407 -21.58 -15.53 -16.53
C ALA A 407 -21.06 -14.18 -17.07
N SER A 408 -19.75 -13.98 -17.15
CA SER A 408 -19.14 -12.72 -17.59
C SER A 408 -18.75 -12.69 -19.07
N ARG A 409 -19.17 -13.68 -19.87
CA ARG A 409 -18.78 -13.79 -21.29
C ARG A 409 -19.09 -12.54 -22.14
N MET A 410 -20.14 -11.78 -21.79
CA MET A 410 -20.52 -10.52 -22.45
C MET A 410 -19.88 -9.27 -21.84
N ARG A 411 -19.05 -9.44 -20.81
CA ARG A 411 -18.39 -8.36 -20.04
C ARG A 411 -16.89 -8.24 -20.32
N LEU A 412 -16.36 -8.96 -21.31
CA LEU A 412 -14.94 -8.89 -21.65
C LEU A 412 -14.69 -7.69 -22.57
N GLY A 413 -14.17 -6.59 -22.02
CA GLY A 413 -13.89 -5.33 -22.72
C GLY A 413 -14.23 -4.10 -21.88
N SER A 414 -14.46 -2.96 -22.52
CA SER A 414 -14.85 -1.73 -21.83
C SER A 414 -16.26 -1.82 -21.30
N LEU A 415 -16.43 -1.88 -19.99
CA LEU A 415 -17.72 -2.04 -19.32
C LEU A 415 -18.51 -0.74 -19.29
N ILE A 416 -19.80 -0.84 -19.65
CA ILE A 416 -20.79 0.23 -19.53
C ILE A 416 -22.16 -0.38 -19.28
N GLY A 417 -23.03 0.34 -18.60
CA GLY A 417 -24.45 -0.01 -18.44
C GLY A 417 -24.89 -0.16 -16.99
N GLY A 418 -26.19 -0.20 -16.78
CA GLY A 418 -26.74 -0.09 -15.45
C GLY A 418 -26.34 1.22 -14.77
N ALA A 419 -25.89 1.14 -13.53
CA ALA A 419 -25.37 2.28 -12.76
C ALA A 419 -23.93 2.64 -13.13
N LEU A 420 -23.24 1.83 -13.96
CA LEU A 420 -21.85 2.02 -14.33
C LEU A 420 -21.74 2.86 -15.63
N PRO A 421 -21.35 4.14 -15.57
CA PRO A 421 -21.01 4.94 -16.74
C PRO A 421 -19.76 4.42 -17.44
N ALA A 422 -19.47 4.93 -18.63
CA ALA A 422 -18.26 4.60 -19.35
C ALA A 422 -17.01 4.95 -18.55
N SER A 423 -16.04 4.04 -18.54
CA SER A 423 -14.74 4.33 -17.91
C SER A 423 -13.96 5.35 -18.72
N PRO A 424 -13.24 6.30 -18.07
CA PRO A 424 -12.23 7.09 -18.74
C PRO A 424 -11.19 6.22 -19.44
N SER A 425 -10.53 6.77 -20.47
CA SER A 425 -9.59 6.03 -21.32
C SER A 425 -8.35 5.56 -20.54
N GLY A 426 -7.90 6.34 -19.56
CA GLY A 426 -6.67 6.06 -18.83
C GLY A 426 -6.63 6.52 -17.39
N ALA A 427 -5.57 6.08 -16.69
CA ALA A 427 -5.27 6.51 -15.33
C ALA A 427 -5.03 8.02 -15.23
N ARG A 428 -4.48 8.65 -16.30
CA ARG A 428 -4.23 10.09 -16.34
C ARG A 428 -5.52 10.89 -16.22
N ASP A 429 -6.59 10.43 -16.86
CA ASP A 429 -7.89 11.11 -16.83
C ASP A 429 -8.53 11.01 -15.43
N LEU A 430 -8.36 9.84 -14.76
CA LEU A 430 -8.81 9.66 -13.38
C LEU A 430 -8.04 10.56 -12.41
N TRP A 431 -6.71 10.63 -12.53
CA TRP A 431 -5.89 11.52 -11.71
C TRP A 431 -6.24 12.99 -11.96
N ARG A 432 -6.42 13.37 -13.22
CA ARG A 432 -6.81 14.71 -13.61
C ARG A 432 -8.15 15.07 -12.95
N SER A 433 -9.17 14.22 -13.08
CA SER A 433 -10.48 14.40 -12.44
C SER A 433 -10.37 14.53 -10.92
N TYR A 434 -9.43 13.82 -10.28
CA TYR A 434 -9.24 13.90 -8.82
C TYR A 434 -8.54 15.17 -8.37
N PHE A 435 -7.55 15.67 -9.11
CA PHE A 435 -6.75 16.84 -8.72
C PHE A 435 -7.36 18.17 -9.14
N GLU A 436 -8.22 18.19 -10.16
CA GLU A 436 -8.83 19.42 -10.68
C GLU A 436 -9.75 20.08 -9.65
N SER A 437 -9.74 21.41 -9.65
CA SER A 437 -10.63 22.25 -8.82
C SER A 437 -11.96 22.58 -9.51
N TRP A 438 -12.04 22.34 -10.83
CA TRP A 438 -13.22 22.56 -11.65
C TRP A 438 -13.50 21.39 -12.57
N HIS A 439 -14.72 20.86 -12.50
CA HIS A 439 -15.17 19.74 -13.31
C HIS A 439 -16.12 20.20 -14.41
N GLN A 440 -15.80 19.83 -15.66
CA GLN A 440 -16.67 20.13 -16.82
C GLN A 440 -17.84 19.15 -16.93
N VAL A 441 -18.69 19.11 -15.91
CA VAL A 441 -19.88 18.24 -15.84
C VAL A 441 -21.12 19.10 -15.75
N GLY A 442 -22.11 18.85 -16.58
CA GLY A 442 -23.32 19.66 -16.61
C GLY A 442 -23.03 21.13 -16.88
N MET A 443 -23.47 22.01 -15.98
CA MET A 443 -23.16 23.44 -16.00
C MET A 443 -21.81 23.80 -15.37
N GLY A 444 -20.99 22.80 -15.09
CA GLY A 444 -19.71 22.93 -14.40
C GLY A 444 -19.84 22.86 -12.86
N SER A 445 -18.84 22.32 -12.19
CA SER A 445 -18.89 22.06 -10.74
C SER A 445 -17.52 22.19 -10.08
N SER A 446 -17.48 22.75 -8.88
CA SER A 446 -16.35 22.78 -7.97
C SER A 446 -16.46 21.73 -6.84
N HIS A 447 -17.46 20.83 -6.90
CA HIS A 447 -17.61 19.78 -5.91
C HIS A 447 -16.41 18.86 -5.82
N ALA A 448 -16.08 18.44 -4.60
CA ALA A 448 -14.96 17.54 -4.37
C ALA A 448 -15.21 16.16 -4.99
N THR A 449 -14.22 15.69 -5.74
CA THR A 449 -14.24 14.35 -6.33
C THR A 449 -14.19 13.28 -5.24
N PRO A 450 -15.05 12.25 -5.30
CA PRO A 450 -15.03 11.16 -4.34
C PRO A 450 -13.66 10.46 -4.28
N PRO A 451 -13.17 10.09 -3.07
CA PRO A 451 -11.84 9.46 -2.92
C PRO A 451 -11.68 8.12 -3.64
N TRP A 452 -12.77 7.40 -3.95
CA TRP A 452 -12.71 6.15 -4.71
C TRP A 452 -12.14 6.34 -6.13
N ILE A 453 -12.24 7.54 -6.73
CA ILE A 453 -11.61 7.86 -8.02
C ILE A 453 -10.08 7.78 -7.91
N ALA A 454 -9.49 8.29 -6.81
CA ALA A 454 -8.05 8.14 -6.56
C ALA A 454 -7.64 6.66 -6.42
N LEU A 455 -8.47 5.85 -5.75
CA LEU A 455 -8.20 4.40 -5.61
C LEU A 455 -8.23 3.69 -6.97
N LEU A 456 -9.19 4.03 -7.84
CA LEU A 456 -9.20 3.52 -9.22
C LEU A 456 -8.02 4.03 -10.04
N ALA A 457 -7.62 5.29 -9.86
CA ALA A 457 -6.45 5.87 -10.53
C ALA A 457 -5.15 5.14 -10.14
N ILE A 458 -4.97 4.82 -8.85
CA ILE A 458 -3.85 3.99 -8.36
C ILE A 458 -3.89 2.60 -9.02
N GLY A 459 -5.03 1.92 -8.98
CA GLY A 459 -5.19 0.59 -9.59
C GLY A 459 -4.94 0.60 -11.11
N ALA A 460 -5.46 1.60 -11.81
CA ALA A 460 -5.23 1.75 -13.25
C ALA A 460 -3.75 2.06 -13.57
N SER A 461 -3.07 2.86 -12.72
CA SER A 461 -1.63 3.13 -12.88
C SER A 461 -0.79 1.86 -12.74
N ILE A 462 -1.14 0.97 -11.81
CA ILE A 462 -0.49 -0.35 -11.66
C ILE A 462 -0.74 -1.23 -12.90
N LEU A 463 -1.90 -1.11 -13.54
CA LEU A 463 -2.27 -1.82 -14.77
C LEU A 463 -1.89 -1.04 -16.05
N PHE A 464 -0.70 -0.46 -16.07
CA PHE A 464 -0.14 0.25 -17.22
C PHE A 464 -1.03 1.39 -17.75
N GLY A 465 -1.76 2.04 -16.88
CA GLY A 465 -2.63 3.18 -17.20
C GLY A 465 -4.01 2.82 -17.75
N LYS A 466 -4.39 1.54 -17.90
CA LYS A 466 -5.63 1.10 -18.54
C LYS A 466 -6.80 1.00 -17.56
N ALA A 467 -7.57 2.07 -17.39
CA ALA A 467 -8.74 2.12 -16.50
C ALA A 467 -9.87 1.13 -16.91
N PRO A 468 -10.24 0.97 -18.21
CA PRO A 468 -11.24 -0.03 -18.60
C PRO A 468 -10.83 -1.47 -18.23
N LEU A 469 -9.55 -1.81 -18.38
CA LEU A 469 -9.03 -3.14 -17.99
C LEU A 469 -9.16 -3.37 -16.48
N LEU A 470 -8.87 -2.37 -15.67
CA LEU A 470 -9.04 -2.47 -14.21
C LEU A 470 -10.48 -2.83 -13.83
N LEU A 471 -11.46 -2.12 -14.38
CA LEU A 471 -12.88 -2.37 -14.08
C LEU A 471 -13.32 -3.76 -14.57
N THR A 472 -12.91 -4.16 -15.78
CA THR A 472 -13.21 -5.49 -16.30
C THR A 472 -12.66 -6.59 -15.39
N LEU A 473 -11.39 -6.49 -14.99
CA LEU A 473 -10.75 -7.43 -14.08
C LEU A 473 -11.41 -7.40 -12.69
N PHE A 474 -11.75 -6.20 -12.19
CA PHE A 474 -12.40 -6.04 -10.90
C PHE A 474 -13.75 -6.78 -10.86
N PHE A 475 -14.65 -6.54 -11.82
CA PHE A 475 -15.95 -7.21 -11.87
C PHE A 475 -15.82 -8.72 -12.15
N LEU A 476 -14.81 -9.15 -12.92
CA LEU A 476 -14.54 -10.56 -13.18
C LEU A 476 -14.04 -11.30 -11.93
N VAL A 477 -13.13 -10.69 -11.16
CA VAL A 477 -12.51 -11.32 -9.98
C VAL A 477 -13.34 -11.11 -8.70
N ALA A 478 -14.28 -10.15 -8.69
CA ALA A 478 -15.07 -9.80 -7.51
C ALA A 478 -15.74 -10.99 -6.82
N PRO A 479 -16.42 -11.95 -7.49
CA PRO A 479 -17.01 -13.11 -6.82
C PRO A 479 -15.99 -13.97 -6.08
N LEU A 480 -14.78 -14.13 -6.65
CA LEU A 480 -13.68 -14.87 -6.01
C LEU A 480 -13.16 -14.13 -4.78
N MET A 481 -13.04 -12.80 -4.85
CA MET A 481 -12.65 -11.98 -3.70
C MET A 481 -13.72 -12.01 -2.60
N MET A 482 -15.00 -11.99 -2.95
CA MET A 482 -16.12 -12.15 -2.00
C MET A 482 -16.05 -13.50 -1.29
N MET A 483 -15.86 -14.61 -2.05
CA MET A 483 -15.70 -15.94 -1.49
C MET A 483 -14.49 -16.03 -0.56
N TRP A 484 -13.35 -15.51 -0.97
CA TRP A 484 -12.14 -15.49 -0.16
C TRP A 484 -12.33 -14.70 1.15
N SER A 485 -12.90 -13.52 1.06
CA SER A 485 -13.11 -12.63 2.21
C SER A 485 -14.03 -13.27 3.26
N ILE A 486 -15.17 -13.79 2.86
CA ILE A 486 -16.12 -14.42 3.79
C ILE A 486 -15.60 -15.75 4.32
N LEU A 487 -14.83 -16.51 3.52
CA LEU A 487 -14.22 -17.77 3.95
C LEU A 487 -13.26 -17.55 5.14
N THR A 488 -12.53 -16.44 5.17
CA THR A 488 -11.67 -16.08 6.32
C THR A 488 -12.47 -15.89 7.61
N LEU A 489 -13.70 -15.34 7.52
CA LEU A 489 -14.62 -15.22 8.64
C LEU A 489 -15.17 -16.59 9.05
N PHE A 490 -15.63 -17.39 8.10
CA PHE A 490 -16.26 -18.70 8.40
C PHE A 490 -15.28 -19.70 9.00
N ARG A 491 -14.00 -19.65 8.61
CA ARG A 491 -12.93 -20.45 9.22
C ARG A 491 -12.70 -20.14 10.71
N LYS A 492 -13.12 -18.95 11.18
CA LYS A 492 -13.12 -18.62 12.62
C LYS A 492 -14.35 -19.15 13.35
N LEU A 493 -15.44 -19.42 12.63
CA LEU A 493 -16.68 -19.93 13.18
C LEU A 493 -16.73 -21.46 13.19
N THR A 494 -16.11 -22.14 12.20
CA THR A 494 -16.02 -23.60 12.08
C THR A 494 -14.70 -24.03 11.45
N GLN A 495 -14.12 -25.12 11.97
CA GLN A 495 -12.92 -25.74 11.36
C GLN A 495 -13.27 -26.67 10.18
N ASN A 496 -14.56 -26.94 9.94
CA ASN A 496 -14.99 -27.84 8.90
C ASN A 496 -15.04 -27.16 7.52
N ALA A 497 -14.10 -27.53 6.64
CA ALA A 497 -14.03 -27.01 5.27
C ALA A 497 -15.28 -27.34 4.43
N TRP A 498 -15.93 -28.48 4.68
CA TRP A 498 -17.15 -28.90 3.98
C TRP A 498 -18.39 -28.08 4.37
N ILE A 499 -18.33 -27.27 5.41
CA ILE A 499 -19.37 -26.29 5.78
C ILE A 499 -18.96 -24.89 5.31
N SER A 500 -17.70 -24.46 5.62
CA SER A 500 -17.25 -23.11 5.34
C SER A 500 -17.13 -22.80 3.83
N VAL A 501 -16.69 -23.77 3.02
CA VAL A 501 -16.50 -23.54 1.57
C VAL A 501 -17.83 -23.39 0.83
N PRO A 502 -18.82 -24.31 0.94
CA PRO A 502 -20.12 -24.11 0.30
C PRO A 502 -20.85 -22.85 0.79
N ALA A 503 -20.80 -22.55 2.10
CA ALA A 503 -21.39 -21.32 2.63
C ALA A 503 -20.76 -20.05 2.03
N SER A 504 -19.44 -20.06 1.82
CA SER A 504 -18.72 -18.94 1.18
C SER A 504 -19.06 -18.80 -0.29
N PHE A 505 -19.26 -19.92 -0.97
CA PHE A 505 -19.73 -19.96 -2.35
C PHE A 505 -21.15 -19.36 -2.47
N ILE A 506 -22.10 -19.75 -1.60
CA ILE A 506 -23.47 -19.20 -1.57
C ILE A 506 -23.45 -17.69 -1.30
N TYR A 507 -22.57 -17.21 -0.43
CA TYR A 507 -22.40 -15.77 -0.22
C TYR A 507 -21.98 -15.05 -1.50
N ALA A 508 -21.01 -15.59 -2.24
CA ALA A 508 -20.48 -14.96 -3.47
C ALA A 508 -21.52 -14.91 -4.61
N ILE A 509 -22.52 -15.81 -4.60
CA ILE A 509 -23.65 -15.82 -5.55
C ILE A 509 -24.97 -15.37 -4.90
N SER A 510 -24.92 -14.65 -3.78
CA SER A 510 -26.10 -14.13 -3.10
C SER A 510 -26.90 -13.16 -3.99
N PRO A 511 -28.21 -12.95 -3.72
CA PRO A 511 -29.04 -12.01 -4.49
C PRO A 511 -28.43 -10.63 -4.57
N VAL A 512 -27.84 -10.15 -3.47
CA VAL A 512 -27.18 -8.85 -3.40
C VAL A 512 -25.96 -8.82 -4.31
N ALA A 513 -25.14 -9.89 -4.32
CA ALA A 513 -23.93 -9.98 -5.16
C ALA A 513 -24.31 -9.99 -6.65
N ILE A 514 -25.26 -10.83 -7.06
CA ILE A 514 -25.73 -10.93 -8.45
C ILE A 514 -26.34 -9.59 -8.91
N ALA A 515 -27.23 -9.00 -8.10
CA ALA A 515 -27.85 -7.73 -8.44
C ALA A 515 -26.83 -6.60 -8.56
N ALA A 516 -25.85 -6.53 -7.64
CA ALA A 516 -24.80 -5.50 -7.66
C ALA A 516 -23.88 -5.61 -8.88
N ILE A 517 -23.45 -6.84 -9.23
CA ILE A 517 -22.59 -7.09 -10.39
C ILE A 517 -23.34 -6.81 -11.69
N ASN A 518 -24.57 -7.30 -11.83
CA ASN A 518 -25.36 -7.16 -13.06
C ASN A 518 -25.84 -5.72 -13.32
N SER A 519 -26.10 -4.94 -12.26
CA SER A 519 -26.48 -3.53 -12.38
C SER A 519 -25.32 -2.53 -12.24
N GLY A 520 -24.07 -3.00 -12.10
CA GLY A 520 -22.88 -2.12 -12.05
C GLY A 520 -22.75 -1.29 -10.77
N ARG A 521 -23.23 -1.79 -9.62
CA ARG A 521 -23.18 -1.10 -8.32
C ARG A 521 -21.84 -1.28 -7.64
N LEU A 522 -20.88 -0.44 -8.01
CA LEU A 522 -19.48 -0.53 -7.59
C LEU A 522 -19.31 -0.55 -6.05
N ALA A 523 -20.00 0.34 -5.33
CA ALA A 523 -19.90 0.43 -3.88
C ALA A 523 -20.40 -0.81 -3.16
N THR A 524 -21.53 -1.37 -3.59
CA THR A 524 -22.08 -2.60 -3.01
C THR A 524 -21.13 -3.78 -3.26
N VAL A 525 -20.50 -3.90 -4.45
CA VAL A 525 -19.49 -4.93 -4.76
C VAL A 525 -18.28 -4.80 -3.82
N VAL A 526 -17.76 -3.58 -3.65
CA VAL A 526 -16.64 -3.32 -2.72
C VAL A 526 -17.02 -3.66 -1.28
N THR A 527 -18.24 -3.30 -0.86
CA THR A 527 -18.74 -3.60 0.49
C THR A 527 -18.85 -5.12 0.71
N LEU A 528 -19.33 -5.90 -0.27
CA LEU A 528 -19.37 -7.38 -0.20
C LEU A 528 -17.98 -8.01 -0.02
N ILE A 529 -16.94 -7.39 -0.58
CA ILE A 529 -15.56 -7.86 -0.43
C ILE A 529 -14.98 -7.48 0.93
N ILE A 530 -15.21 -6.26 1.41
CA ILE A 530 -14.50 -5.71 2.57
C ILE A 530 -15.23 -5.98 3.88
N ALA A 531 -16.56 -5.89 3.92
CA ALA A 531 -17.33 -5.95 5.15
C ALA A 531 -17.15 -7.25 5.97
N PRO A 532 -16.91 -8.45 5.38
CA PRO A 532 -16.62 -9.65 6.15
C PRO A 532 -15.36 -9.58 7.03
N GLN A 533 -14.41 -8.65 6.73
CA GLN A 533 -13.21 -8.47 7.54
C GLN A 533 -13.46 -7.70 8.84
N ILE A 534 -14.54 -6.90 8.91
CA ILE A 534 -14.87 -6.08 10.08
C ILE A 534 -15.16 -6.93 11.31
N PRO A 535 -16.03 -7.97 11.29
CA PRO A 535 -16.25 -8.85 12.44
C PRO A 535 -14.98 -9.59 12.89
N ILE A 536 -14.07 -9.90 11.96
CA ILE A 536 -12.81 -10.58 12.28
C ILE A 536 -11.91 -9.70 13.16
N LEU A 537 -11.89 -8.40 12.91
CA LEU A 537 -11.08 -7.43 13.65
C LEU A 537 -11.78 -6.91 14.91
N LEU A 538 -13.11 -6.95 14.95
CA LEU A 538 -13.95 -6.51 16.08
C LEU A 538 -14.40 -7.68 16.98
N THR A 539 -13.47 -8.54 17.40
CA THR A 539 -13.79 -9.74 18.20
C THR A 539 -14.48 -9.42 19.54
N HIS A 540 -14.24 -8.24 20.12
CA HIS A 540 -14.78 -7.81 21.40
C HIS A 540 -15.43 -6.42 21.31
N TRP A 541 -16.41 -6.25 20.41
CA TRP A 541 -17.05 -4.94 20.19
C TRP A 541 -17.59 -4.27 21.47
N LYS A 542 -18.20 -5.03 22.36
CA LYS A 542 -18.71 -4.49 23.65
C LYS A 542 -17.57 -4.01 24.56
N LYS A 543 -16.39 -4.61 24.46
CA LYS A 543 -15.19 -4.31 25.23
C LYS A 543 -14.12 -3.71 24.31
N ILE A 544 -14.46 -2.62 23.63
CA ILE A 544 -13.54 -1.94 22.69
C ILE A 544 -12.26 -1.41 23.38
N ASP A 545 -12.32 -1.25 24.69
CA ASP A 545 -11.18 -0.94 25.56
C ASP A 545 -10.06 -1.99 25.48
N LEU A 546 -10.38 -3.27 25.23
CA LEU A 546 -9.40 -4.34 25.04
C LEU A 546 -8.65 -4.27 23.69
N HIS A 547 -9.17 -3.51 22.72
CA HIS A 547 -8.49 -3.32 21.44
C HIS A 547 -7.33 -2.34 21.56
N THR A 548 -6.20 -2.69 20.97
CA THR A 548 -5.06 -1.77 20.86
C THR A 548 -5.37 -0.61 19.93
N TRP A 549 -4.74 0.54 20.14
CA TRP A 549 -4.87 1.69 19.23
C TRP A 549 -4.53 1.35 17.79
N ARG A 550 -3.56 0.46 17.57
CA ARG A 550 -3.23 -0.08 16.25
C ARG A 550 -4.43 -0.75 15.58
N GLN A 551 -5.17 -1.60 16.30
CA GLN A 551 -6.36 -2.26 15.76
C GLN A 551 -7.45 -1.23 15.43
N ILE A 552 -7.63 -0.21 16.27
CA ILE A 552 -8.56 0.90 15.99
C ILE A 552 -8.17 1.63 14.70
N PHE A 553 -6.90 1.98 14.50
CA PHE A 553 -6.45 2.64 13.27
C PHE A 553 -6.51 1.72 12.04
N THR A 554 -6.29 0.42 12.21
CA THR A 554 -6.52 -0.55 11.11
C THR A 554 -8.00 -0.58 10.69
N LEU A 555 -8.92 -0.59 11.65
CA LEU A 555 -10.36 -0.48 11.39
C LEU A 555 -10.73 0.87 10.77
N THR A 556 -10.11 1.96 11.24
CA THR A 556 -10.25 3.30 10.64
C THR A 556 -9.95 3.29 9.15
N LEU A 557 -8.85 2.64 8.72
CA LEU A 557 -8.51 2.51 7.29
C LEU A 557 -9.55 1.71 6.50
N ILE A 558 -10.08 0.63 7.09
CA ILE A 558 -11.13 -0.17 6.45
C ILE A 558 -12.41 0.64 6.29
N PHE A 559 -12.82 1.39 7.33
CA PHE A 559 -13.98 2.26 7.23
C PHE A 559 -13.76 3.45 6.31
N ALA A 560 -12.55 4.04 6.27
CA ALA A 560 -12.20 5.09 5.31
C ALA A 560 -12.31 4.58 3.85
N LEU A 561 -11.88 3.34 3.60
CA LEU A 561 -12.06 2.72 2.30
C LEU A 561 -13.54 2.51 1.95
N LEU A 562 -14.37 2.10 2.91
CA LEU A 562 -15.82 1.99 2.69
C LEU A 562 -16.47 3.36 2.48
N TYR A 563 -16.10 4.38 3.28
CA TYR A 563 -16.66 5.74 3.14
C TYR A 563 -16.26 6.38 1.80
N ALA A 564 -15.08 6.06 1.28
CA ALA A 564 -14.67 6.50 -0.04
C ALA A 564 -15.66 6.06 -1.14
N PHE A 565 -16.22 4.84 -1.03
CA PHE A 565 -17.19 4.31 -2.00
C PHE A 565 -18.65 4.58 -1.63
N THR A 566 -19.00 4.58 -0.33
CA THR A 566 -20.39 4.77 0.11
C THR A 566 -20.45 5.34 1.51
N LEU A 567 -21.07 6.50 1.63
CA LEU A 567 -21.32 7.15 2.92
C LEU A 567 -22.47 6.47 3.71
N VAL A 568 -23.21 5.53 3.12
CA VAL A 568 -24.15 4.66 3.86
C VAL A 568 -23.42 3.94 5.00
N ALA A 569 -22.16 3.53 4.79
CA ALA A 569 -21.35 2.88 5.82
C ALA A 569 -21.14 3.77 7.06
N PHE A 570 -21.06 5.11 6.90
CA PHE A 570 -21.03 6.05 8.03
C PHE A 570 -22.35 6.02 8.81
N LEU A 571 -23.50 6.06 8.13
CA LEU A 571 -24.80 6.00 8.79
C LEU A 571 -24.98 4.69 9.58
N ILE A 572 -24.56 3.57 8.99
CA ILE A 572 -24.59 2.26 9.65
C ILE A 572 -23.70 2.30 10.90
N LEU A 573 -22.48 2.81 10.79
CA LEU A 573 -21.57 2.88 11.92
C LEU A 573 -22.06 3.84 13.02
N CYS A 574 -22.68 4.97 12.66
CA CYS A 574 -23.35 5.85 13.62
C CYS A 574 -24.42 5.10 14.45
N GLY A 575 -25.27 4.31 13.79
CA GLY A 575 -26.27 3.50 14.48
C GLY A 575 -25.65 2.47 15.43
N VAL A 576 -24.61 1.75 14.97
CA VAL A 576 -23.93 0.72 15.77
C VAL A 576 -23.16 1.34 16.95
N VAL A 577 -22.44 2.44 16.71
CA VAL A 577 -21.71 3.18 17.77
C VAL A 577 -22.68 3.81 18.76
N GLY A 578 -23.76 4.44 18.28
CA GLY A 578 -24.80 5.05 19.14
C GLY A 578 -25.42 4.03 20.09
N PHE A 579 -25.80 2.86 19.56
CA PHE A 579 -26.33 1.77 20.39
C PHE A 579 -25.31 1.26 21.42
N ALA A 580 -24.04 1.12 21.03
CA ALA A 580 -22.98 0.70 21.95
C ALA A 580 -22.68 1.73 23.03
N LEU A 581 -22.67 3.03 22.69
CA LEU A 581 -22.48 4.14 23.65
C LEU A 581 -23.64 4.22 24.65
N PHE A 582 -24.86 3.97 24.18
CA PHE A 582 -26.02 3.91 25.08
C PHE A 582 -25.86 2.80 26.14
N GLY A 583 -25.38 1.61 25.74
CA GLY A 583 -25.05 0.53 26.66
C GLY A 583 -23.93 0.90 27.66
N ASP A 584 -22.86 1.54 27.18
CA ASP A 584 -21.76 2.00 28.06
C ASP A 584 -22.21 3.09 29.03
N TYR A 585 -23.09 4.00 28.58
CA TYR A 585 -23.67 5.03 29.45
C TYR A 585 -24.54 4.40 30.56
N GLN A 586 -25.33 3.37 30.25
CA GLN A 586 -26.09 2.63 31.28
C GLN A 586 -25.17 1.92 32.28
N GLU A 587 -24.04 1.36 31.83
CA GLU A 587 -23.04 0.77 32.71
C GLU A 587 -22.37 1.84 33.61
N PHE A 588 -22.05 3.01 33.06
CA PHE A 588 -21.50 4.14 33.78
C PHE A 588 -22.47 4.69 34.83
N SER A 589 -23.75 4.87 34.48
CA SER A 589 -24.78 5.39 35.40
C SER A 589 -25.06 4.48 36.60
N ARG A 590 -24.68 3.19 36.50
CA ARG A 590 -24.78 2.19 37.57
C ARG A 590 -23.52 2.12 38.46
N GLY A 591 -22.62 3.12 38.40
CA GLY A 591 -21.49 3.28 39.32
C GLY A 591 -20.16 2.65 38.87
N ARG A 592 -19.99 2.38 37.55
CA ARG A 592 -18.73 1.86 37.00
C ARG A 592 -17.70 2.98 36.65
N ASP A 593 -16.45 2.58 36.52
CA ASP A 593 -15.27 3.43 36.39
C ASP A 593 -15.35 4.47 35.26
N LYS A 594 -15.23 5.75 35.62
CA LYS A 594 -15.18 6.89 34.68
C LYS A 594 -14.02 6.78 33.65
N PRO A 595 -12.80 6.38 34.00
CA PRO A 595 -11.69 6.21 33.05
C PRO A 595 -12.03 5.22 31.93
N LEU A 596 -12.65 4.09 32.25
CA LEU A 596 -13.04 3.05 31.29
C LEU A 596 -14.09 3.54 30.31
N PHE A 597 -15.09 4.30 30.80
CA PHE A 597 -16.11 4.91 29.93
C PHE A 597 -15.48 5.89 28.94
N LEU A 598 -14.56 6.76 29.41
CA LEU A 598 -13.87 7.71 28.55
C LEU A 598 -13.00 7.03 27.50
N GLU A 599 -12.27 5.98 27.86
CA GLU A 599 -11.46 5.21 26.91
C GLU A 599 -12.31 4.60 25.80
N ARG A 600 -13.45 4.00 26.13
CA ARG A 600 -14.40 3.45 25.16
C ARG A 600 -14.97 4.53 24.25
N LEU A 601 -15.32 5.69 24.84
CA LEU A 601 -15.83 6.86 24.10
C LEU A 601 -14.81 7.36 23.09
N TYR A 602 -13.52 7.53 23.50
CA TYR A 602 -12.46 7.99 22.61
C TYR A 602 -12.21 6.99 21.47
N LYS A 603 -12.09 5.69 21.76
CA LYS A 603 -11.85 4.67 20.74
C LYS A 603 -12.97 4.59 19.70
N ARG A 604 -14.23 4.67 20.15
CA ARG A 604 -15.41 4.71 19.26
C ARG A 604 -15.52 6.03 18.50
N GLY A 605 -15.18 7.15 19.15
CA GLY A 605 -15.14 8.46 18.52
C GLY A 605 -14.11 8.52 17.39
N VAL A 606 -12.90 8.01 17.63
CA VAL A 606 -11.87 7.91 16.59
C VAL A 606 -12.33 7.00 15.44
N LEU A 607 -12.92 5.84 15.75
CA LEU A 607 -13.42 4.91 14.73
C LEU A 607 -14.52 5.52 13.84
N LEU A 608 -15.34 6.40 14.39
CA LEU A 608 -16.42 7.09 13.67
C LEU A 608 -15.90 8.28 12.87
N LEU A 609 -15.09 9.16 13.51
CA LEU A 609 -14.74 10.45 12.96
C LEU A 609 -13.49 10.41 12.07
N ALA A 610 -12.48 9.61 12.41
CA ALA A 610 -11.24 9.60 11.64
C ALA A 610 -11.43 9.12 10.19
N PRO A 611 -12.24 8.08 9.86
CA PRO A 611 -12.54 7.72 8.48
C PRO A 611 -13.25 8.85 7.73
N PHE A 612 -14.14 9.59 8.43
CA PHE A 612 -14.87 10.72 7.86
C PHE A 612 -13.94 11.90 7.52
N ILE A 613 -12.95 12.17 8.38
CA ILE A 613 -11.91 13.17 8.14
C ILE A 613 -10.98 12.74 6.98
N LEU A 614 -10.62 11.45 6.89
CA LEU A 614 -9.77 10.91 5.82
C LEU A 614 -10.41 10.99 4.43
N THR A 615 -11.72 11.14 4.36
CA THR A 615 -12.48 11.30 3.10
C THR A 615 -12.93 12.73 2.84
N ALA A 616 -12.45 13.71 3.65
CA ALA A 616 -12.72 15.14 3.43
C ALA A 616 -11.96 15.63 2.17
N PRO A 617 -12.45 16.65 1.44
CA PRO A 617 -13.67 17.42 1.72
C PRO A 617 -14.99 16.78 1.27
N TYR A 618 -14.94 15.69 0.50
CA TYR A 618 -16.11 14.99 -0.04
C TYR A 618 -17.16 14.63 1.04
N SER A 619 -16.69 14.06 2.18
CA SER A 619 -17.56 13.71 3.31
C SER A 619 -18.20 14.94 3.96
N PHE A 620 -17.49 16.07 4.05
CA PHE A 620 -18.03 17.32 4.61
C PHE A 620 -19.07 17.97 3.70
N GLU A 621 -18.87 17.93 2.38
CA GLU A 621 -19.89 18.38 1.43
C GLU A 621 -21.19 17.56 1.53
N ALA A 622 -21.09 16.26 1.87
CA ALA A 622 -22.25 15.42 2.08
C ALA A 622 -23.12 15.88 3.26
N LEU A 623 -22.57 16.55 4.27
CA LEU A 623 -23.36 17.15 5.36
C LEU A 623 -24.27 18.28 4.86
N LEU A 624 -23.83 19.00 3.82
CA LEU A 624 -24.62 20.05 3.18
C LEU A 624 -25.68 19.50 2.21
N THR A 625 -25.46 18.26 1.75
CA THR A 625 -26.33 17.58 0.79
C THR A 625 -26.68 16.17 1.27
N PRO A 626 -27.65 16.01 2.21
CA PRO A 626 -27.94 14.73 2.88
C PRO A 626 -28.29 13.57 1.94
N SER A 627 -28.79 13.85 0.72
CA SER A 627 -29.06 12.82 -0.29
C SER A 627 -27.79 12.02 -0.69
N ARG A 628 -26.62 12.64 -0.58
CA ARG A 628 -25.33 11.97 -0.86
C ARG A 628 -25.02 10.81 0.09
N PHE A 629 -25.54 10.84 1.34
CA PHE A 629 -25.35 9.71 2.25
C PHE A 629 -26.04 8.43 1.77
N LEU A 630 -27.10 8.56 0.99
CA LEU A 630 -27.90 7.44 0.48
C LEU A 630 -27.66 7.16 -1.00
N SER A 631 -26.78 7.91 -1.66
CA SER A 631 -26.40 7.70 -3.06
C SER A 631 -25.25 6.68 -3.17
N GLU A 632 -25.17 6.00 -4.30
CA GLU A 632 -24.05 5.17 -4.70
C GLU A 632 -23.30 5.79 -5.89
N PRO A 633 -22.00 5.47 -6.08
CA PRO A 633 -21.24 5.91 -7.24
C PRO A 633 -21.91 5.57 -8.57
N GLY A 634 -21.88 6.50 -9.50
CA GLY A 634 -22.39 6.35 -10.85
C GLY A 634 -23.83 6.84 -11.06
N LEU A 635 -24.51 6.27 -12.04
CA LEU A 635 -25.85 6.72 -12.44
C LEU A 635 -26.90 6.31 -11.41
N SER A 636 -27.82 7.22 -11.12
CA SER A 636 -28.97 6.99 -10.23
C SER A 636 -29.97 6.07 -10.89
N LEU A 637 -30.09 4.85 -10.39
CA LEU A 637 -31.10 3.89 -10.80
C LEU A 637 -31.94 3.47 -9.60
N PRO A 638 -33.25 3.24 -9.75
CA PRO A 638 -34.14 2.89 -8.66
C PRO A 638 -33.76 1.54 -8.02
N GLY A 639 -33.80 1.49 -6.69
CA GLY A 639 -33.75 0.26 -5.91
C GLY A 639 -35.08 -0.49 -5.88
N GLY A 640 -35.08 -1.71 -5.34
CA GLY A 640 -36.28 -2.53 -5.13
C GLY A 640 -37.24 -1.97 -4.08
N GLY A 641 -38.51 -2.29 -4.20
CA GLY A 641 -39.49 -1.98 -3.16
C GLY A 641 -39.33 -2.89 -1.91
N ALA A 642 -39.99 -2.50 -0.79
CA ALA A 642 -39.88 -3.19 0.49
C ALA A 642 -40.17 -4.69 0.39
N HIS A 643 -41.10 -5.11 -0.48
CA HIS A 643 -41.47 -6.52 -0.70
C HIS A 643 -40.34 -7.38 -1.27
N LEU A 644 -39.44 -6.80 -2.08
CA LEU A 644 -38.27 -7.49 -2.58
C LEU A 644 -37.13 -7.47 -1.54
N VAL A 645 -36.95 -6.31 -0.87
CA VAL A 645 -35.86 -6.09 0.08
C VAL A 645 -35.98 -7.02 1.30
N ILE A 646 -37.21 -7.27 1.81
CA ILE A 646 -37.44 -8.20 2.92
C ILE A 646 -37.03 -9.65 2.57
N LEU A 647 -37.08 -10.01 1.28
CA LEU A 647 -36.61 -11.29 0.74
C LEU A 647 -35.10 -11.31 0.42
N GLY A 648 -34.37 -10.27 0.81
CA GLY A 648 -32.92 -10.15 0.56
C GLY A 648 -32.53 -9.73 -0.86
N ASN A 649 -33.48 -9.26 -1.67
CA ASN A 649 -33.25 -8.83 -3.03
C ASN A 649 -33.28 -7.31 -3.11
N PRO A 650 -32.17 -6.61 -3.44
CA PRO A 650 -32.13 -5.16 -3.52
C PRO A 650 -32.87 -4.61 -4.75
N GLY A 651 -33.37 -5.47 -5.64
CA GLY A 651 -33.99 -5.08 -6.89
C GLY A 651 -32.98 -4.61 -7.95
N GLY A 652 -33.45 -3.78 -8.87
CA GLY A 652 -32.64 -3.27 -9.98
C GLY A 652 -32.66 -4.19 -11.21
N VAL A 653 -32.14 -3.69 -12.32
CA VAL A 653 -32.09 -4.41 -13.59
C VAL A 653 -31.06 -5.55 -13.48
N GLY A 654 -31.45 -6.78 -13.82
CA GLY A 654 -30.61 -7.97 -13.70
C GLY A 654 -30.58 -8.61 -12.31
N SER A 655 -31.41 -8.15 -11.36
CA SER A 655 -31.65 -8.82 -10.09
C SER A 655 -32.38 -10.15 -10.23
N LEU A 656 -32.41 -10.96 -9.16
CA LEU A 656 -33.18 -12.19 -9.13
C LEU A 656 -34.68 -11.92 -9.29
N PRO A 657 -35.43 -12.81 -9.94
CA PRO A 657 -36.87 -12.70 -10.01
C PRO A 657 -37.51 -12.87 -8.61
N TRP A 658 -38.66 -12.26 -8.41
CA TRP A 658 -39.36 -12.27 -7.11
C TRP A 658 -39.69 -13.65 -6.57
N TRP A 659 -39.87 -14.64 -7.44
CA TRP A 659 -40.20 -16.01 -7.08
C TRP A 659 -39.00 -16.84 -6.60
N LEU A 660 -37.78 -16.39 -6.88
CA LEU A 660 -36.54 -17.02 -6.38
C LEU A 660 -36.18 -16.47 -4.99
N ILE A 661 -36.92 -16.92 -3.99
CA ILE A 661 -36.86 -16.41 -2.62
C ILE A 661 -35.58 -16.86 -1.94
N SER A 662 -34.83 -15.91 -1.39
CA SER A 662 -33.64 -16.19 -0.59
C SER A 662 -33.99 -16.86 0.74
N PRO A 663 -33.26 -17.89 1.18
CA PRO A 663 -33.45 -18.50 2.49
C PRO A 663 -32.97 -17.60 3.66
N MET A 664 -32.48 -16.39 3.36
CA MET A 664 -31.89 -15.47 4.34
C MET A 664 -32.83 -15.19 5.53
N LEU A 665 -34.09 -14.83 5.26
CA LEU A 665 -35.05 -14.53 6.30
C LEU A 665 -35.36 -15.75 7.16
N LEU A 666 -35.50 -16.91 6.53
CA LEU A 666 -35.74 -18.17 7.22
C LEU A 666 -34.57 -18.53 8.16
N ILE A 667 -33.34 -18.39 7.66
CA ILE A 667 -32.12 -18.65 8.46
C ILE A 667 -32.05 -17.69 9.64
N LEU A 668 -32.35 -16.38 9.45
CA LEU A 668 -32.35 -15.40 10.55
C LEU A 668 -33.41 -15.76 11.60
N ILE A 669 -34.63 -16.16 11.19
CA ILE A 669 -35.70 -16.59 12.12
C ILE A 669 -35.25 -17.82 12.91
N ILE A 670 -34.76 -18.88 12.27
CA ILE A 670 -34.26 -20.08 12.93
C ILE A 670 -33.14 -19.75 13.92
N ALA A 671 -32.23 -18.84 13.54
CA ALA A 671 -31.10 -18.45 14.36
C ALA A 671 -31.50 -17.71 15.64
N LEU A 672 -32.61 -16.93 15.63
CA LEU A 672 -33.17 -16.27 16.82
C LEU A 672 -33.62 -17.27 17.89
N PHE A 673 -34.04 -18.47 17.50
CA PHE A 673 -34.46 -19.53 18.40
C PHE A 673 -33.37 -20.58 18.65
N SER A 674 -32.17 -20.40 18.12
CA SER A 674 -31.03 -21.31 18.23
C SER A 674 -30.11 -20.91 19.41
N SER A 675 -28.84 -21.12 19.27
CA SER A 675 -27.83 -20.84 20.29
C SER A 675 -27.63 -19.35 20.58
N SER A 676 -27.04 -19.05 21.75
CA SER A 676 -26.72 -17.66 22.15
C SER A 676 -25.87 -16.92 21.10
N SER A 677 -24.86 -17.58 20.50
CA SER A 677 -24.03 -17.00 19.45
C SER A 677 -24.80 -16.76 18.16
N ALA A 678 -25.59 -17.75 17.69
CA ALA A 678 -26.41 -17.58 16.48
C ALA A 678 -27.49 -16.50 16.68
N LYS A 679 -28.07 -16.43 17.87
CA LYS A 679 -29.09 -15.43 18.26
C LYS A 679 -28.53 -14.01 18.17
N VAL A 680 -27.33 -13.77 18.71
CA VAL A 680 -26.68 -12.46 18.64
C VAL A 680 -26.39 -12.07 17.18
N ILE A 681 -25.85 -12.99 16.37
CA ILE A 681 -25.61 -12.75 14.94
C ILE A 681 -26.93 -12.43 14.21
N ALA A 682 -27.99 -13.18 14.50
CA ALA A 682 -29.29 -12.95 13.89
C ALA A 682 -29.91 -11.60 14.27
N LEU A 683 -29.75 -11.13 15.52
CA LEU A 683 -30.19 -9.80 15.93
C LEU A 683 -29.51 -8.68 15.11
N TYR A 684 -28.21 -8.78 14.85
CA TYR A 684 -27.55 -7.83 13.93
C TYR A 684 -28.11 -7.96 12.50
N GLY A 685 -28.31 -9.19 12.01
CA GLY A 685 -28.86 -9.45 10.68
C GLY A 685 -30.26 -8.88 10.51
N THR A 686 -31.16 -9.06 11.50
CA THR A 686 -32.50 -8.46 11.47
C THR A 686 -32.48 -6.94 11.57
N GLY A 687 -31.52 -6.36 12.32
CA GLY A 687 -31.32 -4.91 12.38
C GLY A 687 -30.95 -4.34 11.01
N PHE A 688 -29.99 -4.95 10.31
CA PHE A 688 -29.60 -4.56 8.95
C PHE A 688 -30.74 -4.74 7.94
N LEU A 689 -31.50 -5.83 8.04
CA LEU A 689 -32.64 -6.06 7.16
C LEU A 689 -33.76 -5.03 7.40
N SER A 690 -34.06 -4.71 8.66
CA SER A 690 -35.05 -3.69 9.02
C SER A 690 -34.63 -2.32 8.51
N ALA A 691 -33.37 -1.96 8.63
CA ALA A 691 -32.83 -0.72 8.05
C ALA A 691 -32.97 -0.72 6.51
N ALA A 692 -32.63 -1.82 5.83
CA ALA A 692 -32.80 -1.93 4.39
C ALA A 692 -34.27 -1.74 3.96
N VAL A 693 -35.22 -2.34 4.67
CA VAL A 693 -36.67 -2.19 4.41
C VAL A 693 -37.11 -0.74 4.63
N LEU A 694 -36.69 -0.12 5.73
CA LEU A 694 -37.00 1.28 6.04
C LEU A 694 -36.52 2.23 4.92
N PHE A 695 -35.25 2.11 4.54
CA PHE A 695 -34.65 2.98 3.52
C PHE A 695 -35.18 2.69 2.10
N SER A 696 -35.73 1.52 1.81
CA SER A 696 -36.34 1.19 0.52
C SER A 696 -37.62 2.01 0.21
N SER A 697 -38.24 2.59 1.21
CA SER A 697 -39.41 3.47 1.04
C SER A 697 -39.04 4.94 0.74
N ILE A 698 -37.76 5.30 0.90
CA ILE A 698 -37.28 6.66 0.70
C ILE A 698 -36.90 6.84 -0.79
N SER A 699 -37.28 7.98 -1.35
CA SER A 699 -36.88 8.42 -2.69
C SER A 699 -36.03 9.69 -2.58
N ILE A 700 -34.87 9.69 -3.24
CA ILE A 700 -33.92 10.81 -3.27
C ILE A 700 -33.78 11.34 -4.69
N SER A 701 -33.48 12.64 -4.81
CA SER A 701 -32.93 13.22 -6.03
C SER A 701 -31.40 13.31 -5.86
N THR A 702 -30.66 12.82 -6.84
CA THR A 702 -29.20 12.94 -6.87
C THR A 702 -28.78 14.12 -7.72
N HIS A 703 -27.56 14.59 -7.53
CA HIS A 703 -27.02 15.71 -8.28
C HIS A 703 -27.01 15.39 -9.78
N GLY A 704 -27.41 16.36 -10.60
CA GLY A 704 -27.42 16.23 -12.06
C GLY A 704 -28.60 15.42 -12.63
N ASP A 705 -29.47 14.84 -11.81
CA ASP A 705 -30.64 14.09 -12.29
C ASP A 705 -31.97 14.77 -11.98
N SER A 706 -32.91 14.73 -12.91
CA SER A 706 -34.22 15.40 -12.82
C SER A 706 -35.25 14.59 -12.03
N ALA A 707 -35.02 13.29 -11.79
CA ALA A 707 -36.02 12.40 -11.21
C ALA A 707 -35.66 11.97 -9.79
N ARG A 708 -36.68 11.83 -8.94
CA ARG A 708 -36.57 11.15 -7.66
C ARG A 708 -36.56 9.63 -7.87
N VAL A 709 -35.52 8.95 -7.36
CA VAL A 709 -35.42 7.49 -7.43
C VAL A 709 -35.41 6.88 -6.06
N ARG A 710 -35.97 5.66 -5.92
CA ARG A 710 -35.88 4.90 -4.68
C ARG A 710 -34.42 4.60 -4.34
N VAL A 711 -34.09 4.73 -3.04
CA VAL A 711 -32.75 4.42 -2.54
C VAL A 711 -32.37 2.98 -2.84
N TRP A 712 -31.15 2.78 -3.27
CA TRP A 712 -30.56 1.46 -3.40
C TRP A 712 -30.15 0.92 -2.02
N THR A 713 -30.71 -0.20 -1.60
CA THR A 713 -30.52 -0.76 -0.26
C THR A 713 -29.50 -1.89 -0.20
N GLY A 714 -28.74 -2.13 -1.30
CA GLY A 714 -27.76 -3.21 -1.41
C GLY A 714 -26.72 -3.19 -0.28
N THR A 715 -26.19 -2.01 0.07
CA THR A 715 -25.20 -1.87 1.13
C THR A 715 -25.71 -2.30 2.51
N PHE A 716 -26.98 -2.00 2.86
CA PHE A 716 -27.59 -2.50 4.09
C PHE A 716 -27.78 -4.02 4.04
N LEU A 717 -28.24 -4.54 2.90
CA LEU A 717 -28.45 -5.98 2.71
C LEU A 717 -27.14 -6.79 2.77
N VAL A 718 -25.97 -6.21 2.47
CA VAL A 718 -24.67 -6.88 2.68
C VAL A 718 -24.53 -7.31 4.15
N GLY A 719 -24.83 -6.41 5.10
CA GLY A 719 -24.77 -6.73 6.53
C GLY A 719 -25.72 -7.88 6.92
N ALA A 720 -26.95 -7.85 6.40
CA ALA A 720 -27.93 -8.92 6.62
C ALA A 720 -27.48 -10.26 5.99
N THR A 721 -26.86 -10.21 4.79
CA THR A 721 -26.36 -11.40 4.10
C THR A 721 -25.16 -12.03 4.84
N ILE A 722 -24.21 -11.22 5.33
CA ILE A 722 -23.09 -11.71 6.17
C ILE A 722 -23.64 -12.38 7.43
N ALA A 723 -24.56 -11.71 8.13
CA ALA A 723 -25.12 -12.22 9.37
C ALA A 723 -25.92 -13.52 9.17
N SER A 724 -26.77 -13.59 8.14
CA SER A 724 -27.54 -14.80 7.84
C SER A 724 -26.63 -15.97 7.45
N SER A 725 -25.62 -15.73 6.62
CA SER A 725 -24.66 -16.76 6.21
C SER A 725 -23.83 -17.25 7.40
N ALA A 726 -23.35 -16.34 8.26
CA ALA A 726 -22.61 -16.67 9.48
C ALA A 726 -23.46 -17.45 10.48
N ALA A 727 -24.73 -17.05 10.69
CA ALA A 727 -25.67 -17.77 11.51
C ALA A 727 -25.94 -19.19 10.97
N GLY A 728 -26.09 -19.31 9.64
CA GLY A 728 -26.23 -20.57 8.93
C GLY A 728 -25.05 -21.52 9.18
N VAL A 729 -23.82 -21.01 9.10
CA VAL A 729 -22.59 -21.79 9.40
C VAL A 729 -22.60 -22.29 10.83
N VAL A 730 -22.94 -21.44 11.82
CA VAL A 730 -23.00 -21.83 13.25
C VAL A 730 -24.09 -22.89 13.51
N ILE A 731 -25.24 -22.76 12.83
CA ILE A 731 -26.35 -23.74 12.93
C ILE A 731 -25.94 -25.07 12.32
N LEU A 732 -25.35 -25.08 11.11
CA LEU A 732 -24.92 -26.29 10.41
C LEU A 732 -23.82 -27.04 11.15
N ASP A 733 -22.85 -26.31 11.75
CA ASP A 733 -21.78 -26.93 12.54
C ASP A 733 -22.32 -27.67 13.78
N ARG A 734 -23.30 -27.08 14.47
CA ARG A 734 -24.01 -27.73 15.60
C ARG A 734 -24.90 -28.86 15.15
N LEU A 735 -25.62 -28.70 14.06
CA LEU A 735 -26.52 -29.73 13.55
C LEU A 735 -25.74 -31.00 13.21
N ARG A 736 -24.53 -30.87 12.66
CA ARG A 736 -23.65 -32.00 12.40
C ARG A 736 -23.34 -32.80 13.67
N SER A 737 -23.01 -32.14 14.78
CA SER A 737 -22.70 -32.83 16.04
C SER A 737 -23.92 -33.58 16.58
N VAL A 738 -25.12 -33.04 16.38
CA VAL A 738 -26.39 -33.70 16.78
C VAL A 738 -26.75 -34.87 15.86
N LEU A 739 -26.47 -34.75 14.56
CA LEU A 739 -26.79 -35.78 13.56
C LEU A 739 -25.89 -37.04 13.68
N VAL A 740 -24.64 -36.85 14.16
CA VAL A 740 -23.69 -37.97 14.35
C VAL A 740 -23.98 -38.78 15.62
N SER A 741 -24.74 -38.22 16.58
CA SER A 741 -24.81 -38.73 17.96
C SER A 741 -26.04 -39.56 18.31
N SER A 742 -27.04 -39.79 17.43
CA SER A 742 -28.29 -40.39 17.86
C SER A 742 -29.16 -41.04 16.76
N ASN A 743 -30.16 -41.82 17.21
CA ASN A 743 -31.22 -42.42 16.41
C ASN A 743 -31.98 -41.39 15.57
N VAL A 744 -32.54 -41.78 14.43
CA VAL A 744 -33.32 -40.89 13.55
C VAL A 744 -34.51 -40.26 14.27
N HIS A 745 -34.48 -38.93 14.40
CA HIS A 745 -35.51 -38.08 15.00
C HIS A 745 -36.04 -37.06 13.99
N PHE A 746 -37.17 -36.43 14.26
CA PHE A 746 -37.75 -35.35 13.43
C PHE A 746 -36.73 -34.26 13.06
N ARG A 747 -35.74 -34.01 13.91
CA ARG A 747 -34.63 -33.07 13.65
C ARG A 747 -33.78 -33.46 12.44
N HIS A 748 -33.62 -34.76 12.15
CA HIS A 748 -32.89 -35.22 10.97
C HIS A 748 -33.66 -34.92 9.68
N ILE A 749 -34.99 -35.10 9.70
CA ILE A 749 -35.88 -34.80 8.59
C ILE A 749 -35.83 -33.28 8.28
N LEU A 750 -35.93 -32.45 9.34
CA LEU A 750 -35.85 -30.99 9.19
C LEU A 750 -34.50 -30.53 8.66
N ALA A 751 -33.41 -31.14 9.14
CA ALA A 751 -32.07 -30.86 8.65
C ALA A 751 -31.88 -31.22 7.17
N ALA A 752 -32.34 -32.40 6.79
CA ALA A 752 -32.30 -32.86 5.40
C ALA A 752 -33.14 -31.95 4.50
N LEU A 753 -34.30 -31.51 4.95
CA LEU A 753 -35.15 -30.56 4.21
C LEU A 753 -34.48 -29.20 4.03
N LEU A 754 -33.88 -28.65 5.09
CA LEU A 754 -33.13 -27.36 5.02
C LEU A 754 -31.93 -27.45 4.09
N LEU A 755 -31.18 -28.57 4.14
CA LEU A 755 -30.06 -28.80 3.22
C LEU A 755 -30.55 -28.91 1.77
N PHE A 756 -31.65 -29.60 1.54
CA PHE A 756 -32.26 -29.73 0.22
C PHE A 756 -32.74 -28.40 -0.32
N ILE A 757 -33.46 -27.59 0.48
CA ILE A 757 -33.91 -26.23 0.09
C ILE A 757 -32.70 -25.33 -0.22
N THR A 758 -31.66 -25.37 0.59
CA THR A 758 -30.44 -24.56 0.37
C THR A 758 -29.70 -25.00 -0.90
N ALA A 759 -29.59 -26.31 -1.15
CA ALA A 759 -28.94 -26.82 -2.35
C ALA A 759 -29.76 -26.49 -3.62
N LEU A 760 -31.08 -26.67 -3.59
CA LEU A 760 -31.98 -26.31 -4.68
C LEU A 760 -31.93 -24.83 -5.00
N TYR A 761 -32.00 -23.98 -3.94
CA TYR A 761 -31.85 -22.53 -4.09
C TYR A 761 -30.50 -22.17 -4.73
N SER A 762 -29.40 -22.79 -4.29
CA SER A 762 -28.06 -22.52 -4.82
C SER A 762 -27.96 -22.90 -6.31
N ILE A 763 -28.52 -24.04 -6.71
CA ILE A 763 -28.54 -24.50 -8.11
C ILE A 763 -29.35 -23.51 -9.00
N LEU A 764 -30.54 -23.12 -8.52
CA LEU A 764 -31.39 -22.17 -9.25
C LEU A 764 -30.75 -20.79 -9.37
N THR A 765 -30.14 -20.29 -8.29
CA THR A 765 -29.43 -19.01 -8.27
C THR A 765 -28.23 -19.03 -9.19
N LEU A 766 -27.51 -20.16 -9.25
CA LEU A 766 -26.40 -20.38 -10.16
C LEU A 766 -26.85 -20.35 -11.63
N GLY A 767 -27.91 -21.09 -11.96
CA GLY A 767 -28.52 -21.07 -13.31
C GLY A 767 -28.96 -19.67 -13.72
N TRP A 768 -29.58 -18.94 -12.78
CA TRP A 768 -29.93 -17.53 -13.01
C TRP A 768 -28.70 -16.64 -13.20
N SER A 769 -27.65 -16.79 -12.41
CA SER A 769 -26.42 -16.02 -12.53
C SER A 769 -25.77 -16.16 -13.92
N VAL A 770 -25.78 -17.40 -14.47
CA VAL A 770 -25.24 -17.68 -15.81
C VAL A 770 -26.12 -17.07 -16.91
N SER A 771 -27.46 -17.19 -16.81
CA SER A 771 -28.41 -16.66 -17.79
C SER A 771 -28.49 -15.14 -17.75
N ALA A 772 -28.70 -14.57 -16.55
CA ALA A 772 -28.80 -13.11 -16.36
C ALA A 772 -27.49 -12.39 -16.62
N GLY A 773 -26.35 -13.05 -16.42
CA GLY A 773 -25.04 -12.52 -16.78
C GLY A 773 -24.90 -12.19 -18.27
N ALA A 774 -25.50 -12.97 -19.14
CA ALA A 774 -25.51 -12.72 -20.58
C ALA A 774 -26.40 -11.55 -21.02
N THR A 775 -27.52 -11.36 -20.33
CA THR A 775 -28.53 -10.33 -20.59
C THR A 775 -28.45 -9.14 -19.64
N SER A 776 -27.41 -9.09 -18.83
CA SER A 776 -27.25 -8.00 -17.84
C SER A 776 -27.07 -6.66 -18.54
N PRO A 777 -27.51 -5.55 -17.92
CA PRO A 777 -27.30 -4.23 -18.48
C PRO A 777 -25.81 -3.84 -18.55
N VAL A 778 -24.97 -4.41 -17.69
CA VAL A 778 -23.52 -4.19 -17.74
C VAL A 778 -22.89 -5.13 -18.76
N GLN A 779 -22.45 -4.57 -19.86
CA GLN A 779 -21.85 -5.29 -20.99
C GLN A 779 -20.65 -4.56 -21.55
N SER A 780 -19.84 -5.24 -22.34
CA SER A 780 -18.79 -4.63 -23.13
C SER A 780 -19.40 -3.83 -24.29
N SER A 781 -19.16 -2.53 -24.33
CA SER A 781 -19.58 -1.68 -25.42
C SER A 781 -18.39 -1.23 -26.27
N ARG A 782 -18.51 -1.35 -27.58
CA ARG A 782 -17.56 -0.82 -28.57
C ARG A 782 -18.06 0.44 -29.27
N SER A 783 -19.34 0.79 -29.11
CA SER A 783 -19.94 1.94 -29.82
C SER A 783 -19.88 3.20 -28.96
N THR A 784 -19.50 4.32 -29.56
CA THR A 784 -19.72 5.66 -29.03
C THR A 784 -21.22 5.91 -29.00
N VAL A 785 -21.76 6.17 -27.81
CA VAL A 785 -23.22 6.37 -27.63
C VAL A 785 -23.68 7.74 -28.12
N MET A 786 -22.76 8.69 -28.31
CA MET A 786 -22.99 10.03 -28.82
C MET A 786 -22.59 10.14 -30.29
N PRO A 787 -23.34 10.95 -31.11
CA PRO A 787 -22.91 11.25 -32.49
C PRO A 787 -21.49 11.84 -32.52
N ALA A 788 -20.65 11.34 -33.43
CA ALA A 788 -19.22 11.66 -33.47
C ALA A 788 -18.92 13.17 -33.60
N PHE A 789 -19.76 13.94 -34.30
CA PHE A 789 -19.54 15.39 -34.46
C PHE A 789 -19.68 16.14 -33.12
N LEU A 790 -20.51 15.67 -32.18
CA LEU A 790 -20.64 16.27 -30.84
C LEU A 790 -19.35 16.09 -30.01
N SER A 791 -18.57 15.04 -30.27
CA SER A 791 -17.29 14.78 -29.59
C SER A 791 -16.14 15.64 -30.09
N ILE A 792 -16.27 16.21 -31.29
CA ILE A 792 -15.26 17.11 -31.88
C ILE A 792 -15.34 18.49 -31.22
N GLU A 793 -16.56 18.95 -30.93
CA GLU A 793 -16.79 20.24 -30.28
C GLU A 793 -16.78 20.11 -28.75
N LYS A 794 -15.59 19.96 -28.17
CA LYS A 794 -15.38 19.62 -26.76
C LYS A 794 -15.98 20.61 -25.76
N ASP A 795 -16.15 21.89 -26.14
CA ASP A 795 -16.63 22.95 -25.24
C ASP A 795 -18.11 23.24 -25.33
N THR A 796 -18.85 22.44 -26.14
CA THR A 796 -20.28 22.65 -26.35
C THR A 796 -21.12 21.82 -25.39
N LYS A 797 -22.14 22.48 -24.82
CA LYS A 797 -23.14 21.81 -23.98
C LYS A 797 -24.24 21.25 -24.84
N THR A 798 -24.61 20.01 -24.57
CA THR A 798 -25.72 19.29 -25.21
C THR A 798 -26.71 18.85 -24.14
N LEU A 799 -27.96 19.27 -24.24
CA LEU A 799 -29.05 18.73 -23.43
C LEU A 799 -29.44 17.35 -23.98
N VAL A 800 -29.21 16.30 -23.18
CA VAL A 800 -29.53 14.93 -23.58
C VAL A 800 -30.83 14.51 -22.91
N LEU A 801 -31.81 14.12 -23.69
CA LEU A 801 -33.09 13.55 -23.26
C LEU A 801 -33.03 12.02 -23.41
N ARG A 802 -33.31 11.29 -22.33
CA ARG A 802 -33.37 9.81 -22.34
C ARG A 802 -34.65 9.30 -21.69
N GLU A 803 -35.23 8.26 -22.25
CA GLU A 803 -36.32 7.53 -21.62
C GLU A 803 -35.79 6.55 -20.57
N VAL A 804 -36.31 6.58 -19.36
CA VAL A 804 -35.95 5.69 -18.24
C VAL A 804 -37.22 5.11 -17.64
N GLY A 805 -37.24 3.80 -17.42
CA GLY A 805 -38.36 3.11 -16.76
C GLY A 805 -38.62 1.73 -17.33
N SER A 806 -39.56 0.99 -16.69
CA SER A 806 -40.03 -0.32 -17.15
C SER A 806 -41.33 -0.16 -17.96
N VAL A 807 -41.71 -1.21 -18.66
CA VAL A 807 -42.97 -1.27 -19.42
C VAL A 807 -44.13 -0.88 -18.51
N GLY A 808 -44.78 0.29 -18.77
CA GLY A 808 -45.90 0.81 -18.03
C GLY A 808 -45.63 2.04 -17.15
N ALA A 809 -44.37 2.40 -16.87
CA ALA A 809 -44.02 3.61 -16.12
C ALA A 809 -42.76 4.23 -16.71
N LYS A 810 -42.89 4.89 -17.86
CA LYS A 810 -41.79 5.57 -18.54
C LYS A 810 -41.74 7.03 -18.07
N SER A 811 -40.54 7.48 -17.70
CA SER A 811 -40.22 8.88 -17.41
C SER A 811 -39.09 9.36 -18.33
N ILE A 812 -39.14 10.63 -18.70
CA ILE A 812 -38.08 11.25 -19.49
C ILE A 812 -37.17 11.97 -18.51
N GLN A 813 -35.91 11.60 -18.55
CA GLN A 813 -34.86 12.26 -17.78
C GLN A 813 -33.97 13.07 -18.73
N TYR A 814 -33.39 14.15 -18.22
CA TYR A 814 -32.43 14.93 -18.98
C TYR A 814 -31.17 15.17 -18.17
N TYR A 815 -30.07 15.32 -18.87
CA TYR A 815 -28.79 15.75 -18.34
C TYR A 815 -28.03 16.58 -19.38
N ILE A 816 -27.05 17.36 -18.93
CA ILE A 816 -26.20 18.15 -19.81
C ILE A 816 -24.88 17.42 -20.02
N SER A 817 -24.53 17.13 -21.26
CA SER A 817 -23.27 16.52 -21.69
C SER A 817 -22.37 17.54 -22.38
N ARG A 818 -21.04 17.30 -22.35
CA ARG A 818 -20.03 18.12 -23.02
C ARG A 818 -19.20 17.28 -23.99
N GLY A 819 -19.74 17.08 -25.19
CA GLY A 819 -19.07 16.40 -26.29
C GLY A 819 -18.93 14.88 -26.15
N LYS A 820 -19.08 14.30 -24.96
CA LYS A 820 -19.01 12.87 -24.68
C LYS A 820 -20.15 12.42 -23.79
N ASP A 821 -20.42 11.12 -23.77
CA ASP A 821 -21.40 10.57 -22.81
C ASP A 821 -20.79 10.64 -21.37
N ILE A 822 -21.66 10.57 -20.38
CA ILE A 822 -21.25 10.67 -18.97
C ILE A 822 -20.19 9.63 -18.65
N SER A 823 -19.06 10.07 -18.10
CA SER A 823 -17.95 9.22 -17.66
C SER A 823 -18.08 8.86 -16.20
N LEU A 824 -17.39 7.78 -15.79
CA LEU A 824 -17.31 7.33 -14.41
C LEU A 824 -16.74 8.43 -13.50
N GLY A 825 -17.45 8.75 -12.41
CA GLY A 825 -17.13 9.83 -11.48
C GLY A 825 -17.82 11.16 -11.77
N GLU A 826 -18.23 11.41 -13.01
CA GLU A 826 -18.93 12.66 -13.37
C GLU A 826 -20.30 12.82 -12.68
N PRO A 827 -21.15 11.77 -12.55
CA PRO A 827 -22.41 11.90 -11.84
C PRO A 827 -22.26 12.33 -10.38
N ASP A 828 -21.14 11.94 -9.74
CA ASP A 828 -20.89 12.18 -8.32
C ASP A 828 -20.47 13.63 -8.02
N VAL A 829 -19.93 14.33 -9.03
CA VAL A 829 -19.53 15.74 -8.94
C VAL A 829 -20.49 16.67 -9.70
N ALA A 830 -21.51 16.14 -10.35
CA ALA A 830 -22.45 16.95 -11.12
C ALA A 830 -23.13 18.01 -10.24
N PRO A 831 -23.29 19.26 -10.73
CA PRO A 831 -23.96 20.31 -9.96
C PRO A 831 -25.46 20.05 -9.88
N PRO A 832 -26.16 20.64 -8.91
CA PRO A 832 -27.60 20.64 -8.88
C PRO A 832 -28.16 21.29 -10.16
N GLN A 833 -29.31 20.81 -10.61
CA GLN A 833 -29.93 21.35 -11.82
C GLN A 833 -30.51 22.78 -11.57
N THR A 834 -30.27 23.66 -12.53
CA THR A 834 -30.84 25.01 -12.53
C THR A 834 -32.34 24.93 -12.80
N ALA A 835 -33.15 25.52 -11.95
CA ALA A 835 -34.64 25.52 -12.09
C ALA A 835 -35.10 26.00 -13.47
N GLN A 836 -34.45 27.01 -14.02
CA GLN A 836 -34.78 27.56 -15.35
C GLN A 836 -34.54 26.52 -16.49
N ILE A 837 -33.41 25.78 -16.42
CA ILE A 837 -33.13 24.71 -17.40
C ILE A 837 -34.13 23.57 -17.21
N ALA A 838 -34.49 23.24 -15.98
CA ALA A 838 -35.43 22.18 -15.66
C ALA A 838 -36.83 22.51 -16.25
N THR A 839 -37.31 23.73 -16.01
CA THR A 839 -38.57 24.20 -16.56
C THR A 839 -38.54 24.22 -18.09
N ALA A 840 -37.47 24.73 -18.69
CA ALA A 840 -37.34 24.76 -20.15
C ALA A 840 -37.27 23.36 -20.79
N ALA A 841 -36.62 22.42 -20.17
CA ALA A 841 -36.52 21.02 -20.63
C ALA A 841 -37.88 20.32 -20.49
N GLN A 842 -38.62 20.54 -19.41
CA GLN A 842 -39.98 20.02 -19.25
C GLN A 842 -40.93 20.62 -20.29
N ALA A 843 -40.91 21.93 -20.48
CA ALA A 843 -41.70 22.61 -21.49
C ALA A 843 -41.38 22.13 -22.92
N LEU A 844 -40.12 21.76 -23.21
CA LEU A 844 -39.72 21.15 -24.49
C LEU A 844 -40.39 19.79 -24.68
N ILE A 845 -40.47 18.97 -23.63
CA ILE A 845 -41.08 17.63 -23.65
C ILE A 845 -42.58 17.72 -23.81
N ASP A 846 -43.20 18.68 -23.09
CA ASP A 846 -44.67 18.88 -23.08
C ASP A 846 -45.18 19.63 -24.32
N GLY A 847 -44.32 20.15 -25.17
CA GLY A 847 -44.70 20.91 -26.35
C GLY A 847 -45.08 22.39 -26.14
N SER A 848 -44.95 22.88 -24.92
CA SER A 848 -45.18 24.29 -24.55
C SER A 848 -43.92 25.17 -24.63
N GLY A 849 -42.80 24.60 -25.16
CA GLY A 849 -41.44 25.15 -25.04
C GLY A 849 -41.06 26.23 -26.06
N ILE A 850 -41.96 27.16 -26.44
CA ILE A 850 -41.70 28.26 -27.40
C ILE A 850 -40.50 29.11 -26.99
N SER A 851 -40.30 29.37 -25.68
CA SER A 851 -39.18 30.14 -25.15
C SER A 851 -37.98 29.27 -24.74
N SER A 852 -38.07 27.96 -24.82
CA SER A 852 -37.00 27.04 -24.35
C SER A 852 -35.68 27.24 -25.10
N SER A 853 -35.72 27.52 -26.39
CA SER A 853 -34.54 27.83 -27.20
C SER A 853 -33.75 29.03 -26.69
N LYS A 854 -34.44 30.11 -26.27
CA LYS A 854 -33.77 31.30 -25.71
C LYS A 854 -33.12 30.97 -24.36
N VAL A 855 -33.81 30.25 -23.47
CA VAL A 855 -33.22 29.79 -22.19
C VAL A 855 -31.97 28.94 -22.44
N PHE A 856 -32.04 27.99 -23.34
CA PHE A 856 -30.88 27.14 -23.63
C PHE A 856 -29.72 27.95 -24.22
N ALA A 857 -29.98 28.92 -25.08
CA ALA A 857 -28.95 29.80 -25.63
C ALA A 857 -28.29 30.66 -24.52
N ASP A 858 -29.05 31.20 -23.56
CA ASP A 858 -28.55 32.01 -22.45
C ASP A 858 -27.65 31.19 -21.51
N PHE A 859 -27.89 29.87 -21.38
CA PHE A 859 -27.05 28.96 -20.62
C PHE A 859 -25.93 28.30 -21.46
N GLY A 860 -25.76 28.69 -22.73
CA GLY A 860 -24.74 28.16 -23.63
C GLY A 860 -25.00 26.73 -24.11
N ILE A 861 -26.22 26.21 -24.02
CA ILE A 861 -26.60 24.90 -24.53
C ILE A 861 -26.81 24.99 -26.03
N LYS A 862 -25.91 24.38 -26.79
CA LYS A 862 -25.89 24.47 -28.27
C LYS A 862 -26.72 23.41 -28.95
N TYR A 863 -26.84 22.22 -28.32
CA TYR A 863 -27.55 21.10 -28.92
C TYR A 863 -28.55 20.48 -27.94
N VAL A 864 -29.62 19.91 -28.51
CA VAL A 864 -30.59 19.04 -27.86
C VAL A 864 -30.48 17.67 -28.53
N PHE A 865 -30.23 16.61 -27.77
CA PHE A 865 -30.10 15.25 -28.25
C PHE A 865 -31.09 14.32 -27.57
N VAL A 866 -31.97 13.73 -28.35
CA VAL A 866 -32.93 12.70 -27.91
C VAL A 866 -32.31 11.35 -28.19
N LYS A 867 -31.90 10.65 -27.11
CA LYS A 867 -31.18 9.39 -27.18
C LYS A 867 -32.11 8.19 -27.38
N SER A 868 -31.77 7.29 -28.30
CA SER A 868 -32.51 6.05 -28.56
C SER A 868 -32.41 5.07 -27.38
N PRO A 869 -33.46 4.28 -27.02
CA PRO A 869 -34.81 4.28 -27.61
C PRO A 869 -35.65 5.49 -27.16
N PHE A 870 -36.49 6.01 -28.03
CA PHE A 870 -37.27 7.21 -27.74
C PHE A 870 -38.70 7.12 -28.34
N ASP A 871 -39.64 7.91 -27.75
CA ASP A 871 -40.99 8.11 -28.33
C ASP A 871 -40.91 9.03 -29.55
N ARG A 872 -41.49 8.61 -30.66
CA ARG A 872 -41.57 9.42 -31.88
C ARG A 872 -42.33 10.72 -31.73
N ASN A 873 -43.23 10.80 -30.75
CA ASN A 873 -43.97 12.03 -30.45
C ASN A 873 -43.05 13.16 -29.98
N ILE A 874 -42.04 12.87 -29.19
CA ILE A 874 -41.05 13.88 -28.71
C ILE A 874 -40.35 14.52 -29.93
N ILE A 875 -39.96 13.71 -30.91
CA ILE A 875 -39.31 14.22 -32.12
C ILE A 875 -40.25 15.21 -32.86
N ARG A 876 -41.54 14.83 -33.06
CA ARG A 876 -42.51 15.69 -33.76
C ARG A 876 -42.74 16.97 -32.95
N THR A 877 -42.82 16.89 -31.66
CA THR A 877 -42.99 18.05 -30.78
C THR A 877 -41.82 19.03 -30.91
N ILE A 878 -40.57 18.55 -30.84
CA ILE A 878 -39.40 19.43 -30.98
C ILE A 878 -39.28 19.99 -32.40
N ASP A 879 -39.59 19.20 -33.46
CA ASP A 879 -39.60 19.68 -34.83
C ASP A 879 -40.62 20.80 -35.08
N GLY A 880 -41.71 20.81 -34.30
CA GLY A 880 -42.76 21.85 -34.38
C GLY A 880 -42.43 23.12 -33.57
N LEU A 881 -41.45 23.12 -32.75
CA LEU A 881 -41.08 24.28 -31.90
C LEU A 881 -40.07 25.19 -32.65
N GLY A 882 -40.29 26.49 -32.50
CA GLY A 882 -39.38 27.52 -33.06
C GLY A 882 -38.03 27.56 -32.30
N GLY A 883 -36.96 27.94 -33.01
CA GLY A 883 -35.63 28.07 -32.40
C GLY A 883 -34.80 26.78 -32.34
N PHE A 884 -35.28 25.71 -32.95
CA PHE A 884 -34.53 24.42 -33.03
C PHE A 884 -34.40 24.03 -34.50
N THR A 885 -33.16 23.66 -34.92
CA THR A 885 -32.90 23.19 -36.29
C THR A 885 -32.37 21.76 -36.22
N ARG A 886 -33.07 20.81 -36.83
CA ARG A 886 -32.64 19.40 -36.87
C ARG A 886 -31.33 19.28 -37.65
N THR A 887 -30.30 18.75 -37.01
CA THR A 887 -28.94 18.63 -37.55
C THR A 887 -28.63 17.21 -37.96
N SER A 888 -29.08 16.21 -37.19
CA SER A 888 -28.73 14.80 -37.43
C SER A 888 -29.82 13.85 -36.92
N ALA A 889 -30.01 12.75 -37.60
CA ALA A 889 -30.85 11.64 -37.16
C ALA A 889 -30.09 10.32 -37.44
N THR A 890 -29.77 9.57 -36.42
CA THR A 890 -29.02 8.32 -36.50
C THR A 890 -29.72 7.23 -35.67
N SER A 891 -29.21 6.01 -35.72
CA SER A 891 -29.67 4.93 -34.81
C SER A 891 -29.45 5.24 -33.34
N ALA A 892 -28.49 6.11 -32.99
CA ALA A 892 -28.23 6.54 -31.64
C ALA A 892 -29.24 7.56 -31.11
N GLY A 893 -29.91 8.32 -31.99
CA GLY A 893 -30.88 9.33 -31.66
C GLY A 893 -30.96 10.47 -32.67
N VAL A 894 -31.66 11.56 -32.26
CA VAL A 894 -31.86 12.75 -33.08
C VAL A 894 -31.30 13.98 -32.38
N VAL A 895 -30.61 14.84 -33.15
CA VAL A 895 -29.94 16.05 -32.63
C VAL A 895 -30.54 17.30 -33.28
N TRP A 896 -30.86 18.30 -32.47
CA TRP A 896 -31.22 19.65 -32.91
C TRP A 896 -30.17 20.65 -32.43
N ARG A 897 -29.89 21.65 -33.27
CA ARG A 897 -29.11 22.81 -32.92
C ARG A 897 -30.04 23.91 -32.40
N VAL A 898 -29.70 24.54 -31.31
CA VAL A 898 -30.39 25.71 -30.74
C VAL A 898 -29.98 26.95 -31.53
N VAL A 899 -30.93 27.74 -31.93
CA VAL A 899 -30.73 29.00 -32.66
C VAL A 899 -30.27 30.07 -31.68
N GLY A 900 -29.21 30.81 -32.02
CA GLY A 900 -28.64 31.88 -31.22
C GLY A 900 -27.11 31.72 -31.06
N VAL A 901 -26.47 32.75 -30.52
CA VAL A 901 -25.04 32.73 -30.22
C VAL A 901 -24.85 32.00 -28.89
N THR A 902 -24.24 30.83 -28.97
CA THR A 902 -24.04 29.93 -27.83
C THR A 902 -22.57 29.53 -27.73
N GLY A 903 -22.03 29.62 -26.52
CA GLY A 903 -20.66 29.21 -26.23
C GLY A 903 -20.38 29.30 -24.74
N ARG A 904 -19.13 29.02 -24.34
CA ARG A 904 -18.74 29.02 -22.94
C ARG A 904 -18.48 30.42 -22.39
N LEU A 905 -17.80 31.26 -23.17
CA LEU A 905 -17.43 32.62 -22.81
C LEU A 905 -17.96 33.57 -23.88
N ILE A 906 -18.76 34.53 -23.47
CA ILE A 906 -19.46 35.43 -24.39
C ILE A 906 -19.19 36.87 -23.98
N LEU A 907 -18.72 37.71 -24.91
CA LEU A 907 -18.69 39.17 -24.77
C LEU A 907 -20.01 39.74 -25.23
N VAL A 908 -20.62 40.57 -24.44
CA VAL A 908 -21.85 41.33 -24.77
C VAL A 908 -21.51 42.81 -24.79
N GLY A 909 -21.47 43.38 -25.94
CA GLY A 909 -21.24 44.80 -26.12
C GLY A 909 -22.38 45.63 -25.55
N ASP A 910 -22.19 46.93 -25.47
CA ASP A 910 -23.23 47.90 -25.00
C ASP A 910 -24.41 48.02 -26.01
N ASP A 911 -24.15 47.66 -27.26
CA ASP A 911 -25.17 47.55 -28.34
C ASP A 911 -25.99 46.23 -28.24
N GLY A 912 -25.65 45.36 -27.31
CA GLY A 912 -26.29 44.04 -27.11
C GLY A 912 -25.79 42.94 -28.07
N VAL A 913 -24.83 43.27 -28.94
CA VAL A 913 -24.21 42.25 -29.81
C VAL A 913 -23.41 41.26 -28.97
N ARG A 914 -23.56 39.98 -29.26
CA ARG A 914 -22.89 38.86 -28.56
C ARG A 914 -21.79 38.31 -29.43
N GLU A 915 -20.56 38.32 -28.92
CA GLU A 915 -19.39 37.72 -29.55
C GLU A 915 -18.91 36.48 -28.73
N LEU A 916 -18.50 35.42 -29.45
CA LEU A 916 -17.94 34.23 -28.85
C LEU A 916 -16.43 34.43 -28.65
N LEU A 917 -15.97 34.28 -27.41
CA LEU A 917 -14.53 34.31 -27.09
C LEU A 917 -13.98 32.88 -27.05
N GLU A 918 -12.75 32.74 -27.53
CA GLU A 918 -12.07 31.44 -27.48
C GLU A 918 -11.78 31.00 -26.03
N THR A 919 -12.02 29.72 -25.77
CA THR A 919 -11.82 29.15 -24.44
C THR A 919 -11.06 27.82 -24.47
N GLY A 920 -10.24 27.56 -23.42
CA GLY A 920 -9.71 26.24 -23.14
C GLY A 920 -10.65 25.40 -22.26
N GLU A 921 -10.19 24.23 -21.83
CA GLU A 921 -11.00 23.31 -21.00
C GLU A 921 -11.40 23.91 -19.66
N VAL A 922 -10.52 24.58 -18.92
CA VAL A 922 -10.83 25.23 -17.64
C VAL A 922 -10.62 26.74 -17.74
N GLY A 923 -9.44 27.18 -18.17
CA GLY A 923 -9.11 28.59 -18.35
C GLY A 923 -9.25 29.07 -19.78
N ALA A 924 -9.06 30.35 -20.01
CA ALA A 924 -8.99 30.97 -21.32
C ALA A 924 -7.94 32.08 -21.32
N ARG A 925 -7.23 32.23 -22.43
CA ARG A 925 -6.47 33.46 -22.75
C ARG A 925 -6.95 33.91 -24.13
N THR A 926 -7.58 35.04 -24.15
CA THR A 926 -8.16 35.59 -25.37
C THR A 926 -8.08 37.12 -25.33
N THR A 927 -8.36 37.77 -26.46
CA THR A 927 -8.40 39.23 -26.55
C THR A 927 -9.83 39.70 -26.67
N VAL A 928 -10.14 40.79 -25.96
CA VAL A 928 -11.42 41.51 -26.05
C VAL A 928 -11.25 42.69 -26.98
N ALA A 929 -12.05 42.76 -28.00
CA ALA A 929 -11.97 43.79 -29.02
C ALA A 929 -12.49 45.19 -28.55
N HIS A 930 -13.46 45.23 -27.67
CA HIS A 930 -14.10 46.40 -27.13
C HIS A 930 -14.57 46.18 -25.69
N PRO A 931 -14.75 47.24 -24.89
CA PRO A 931 -15.38 47.16 -23.59
C PRO A 931 -16.75 46.47 -23.66
N GLY A 932 -17.12 45.77 -22.56
CA GLY A 932 -18.41 45.10 -22.52
C GLY A 932 -18.56 44.15 -21.35
N ARG A 933 -19.64 43.41 -21.35
CA ARG A 933 -19.94 42.40 -20.30
C ARG A 933 -19.49 41.04 -20.72
N ILE A 934 -18.54 40.45 -19.99
CA ILE A 934 -18.05 39.07 -20.19
C ILE A 934 -18.92 38.11 -19.39
N LEU A 935 -19.70 37.29 -20.06
CA LEU A 935 -20.59 36.28 -19.49
C LEU A 935 -19.93 34.89 -19.61
N LEU A 936 -19.71 34.25 -18.47
CA LEU A 936 -19.26 32.86 -18.41
C LEU A 936 -20.49 31.95 -18.23
N THR A 937 -20.82 31.13 -19.21
CA THR A 937 -22.00 30.24 -19.15
C THR A 937 -21.73 28.97 -18.32
N GLU A 938 -21.16 29.15 -17.14
CA GLU A 938 -20.86 28.09 -16.16
C GLU A 938 -21.62 28.36 -14.86
N SER A 939 -21.73 27.34 -13.99
CA SER A 939 -22.25 27.55 -12.64
C SER A 939 -21.45 28.60 -11.90
N PHE A 940 -22.15 29.42 -11.11
CA PHE A 940 -21.49 30.47 -10.33
C PHE A 940 -20.62 29.83 -9.24
N ASP A 941 -19.32 30.16 -9.29
CA ASP A 941 -18.36 29.81 -8.25
C ASP A 941 -17.49 31.01 -7.86
N ARG A 942 -17.12 31.08 -6.58
CA ARG A 942 -16.28 32.18 -6.07
C ARG A 942 -14.82 32.10 -6.50
N SER A 943 -14.38 31.00 -7.03
CA SER A 943 -12.99 30.76 -7.50
C SER A 943 -12.77 31.20 -8.94
N TRP A 944 -13.84 31.57 -9.71
CA TRP A 944 -13.66 32.15 -11.03
C TRP A 944 -13.09 33.56 -10.96
N GLN A 945 -12.05 33.83 -11.71
CA GLN A 945 -11.34 35.10 -11.80
C GLN A 945 -11.09 35.43 -13.26
N VAL A 946 -11.30 36.69 -13.63
CA VAL A 946 -10.89 37.26 -14.92
C VAL A 946 -9.88 38.35 -14.67
N ILE A 947 -8.75 38.26 -15.34
CA ILE A 947 -7.66 39.23 -15.27
C ILE A 947 -7.60 39.92 -16.64
N GLU A 948 -7.80 41.22 -16.65
CA GLU A 948 -7.73 42.09 -17.83
C GLU A 948 -6.45 42.96 -17.75
N ASN A 949 -5.57 42.87 -18.74
CA ASN A 949 -4.31 43.62 -18.75
C ASN A 949 -3.51 43.60 -17.43
N GLY A 950 -3.60 42.52 -16.67
CA GLY A 950 -2.93 42.33 -15.36
C GLY A 950 -3.77 42.75 -14.15
N TYR A 951 -4.96 43.27 -14.30
CA TYR A 951 -5.86 43.70 -13.23
C TYR A 951 -7.01 42.70 -13.05
N LEU A 952 -7.35 42.34 -11.80
CA LEU A 952 -8.45 41.47 -11.48
C LEU A 952 -9.79 42.20 -11.62
N LEU A 953 -10.71 41.65 -12.43
CA LEU A 953 -12.03 42.20 -12.60
C LEU A 953 -12.98 41.73 -11.49
N ASP A 954 -13.93 42.62 -11.10
CA ASP A 954 -14.98 42.30 -10.15
C ASP A 954 -15.94 41.25 -10.72
N ARG A 955 -16.21 40.19 -9.91
CA ARG A 955 -17.15 39.16 -10.29
C ARG A 955 -18.59 39.51 -9.82
N LEU A 956 -19.47 39.59 -10.77
CA LEU A 956 -20.89 39.84 -10.58
C LEU A 956 -21.71 38.58 -10.89
N LYS A 957 -23.00 38.63 -10.60
CA LYS A 957 -23.98 37.64 -11.04
C LYS A 957 -24.88 38.22 -12.12
N SER A 958 -25.09 37.49 -13.21
CA SER A 958 -26.11 37.84 -14.21
C SER A 958 -27.54 37.57 -13.67
N GLU A 959 -28.56 37.98 -14.38
CA GLU A 959 -29.98 37.68 -14.08
C GLU A 959 -30.24 36.15 -14.05
N GLN A 960 -29.52 35.41 -14.85
CA GLN A 960 -29.56 33.92 -14.88
C GLN A 960 -28.76 33.28 -13.75
N GLY A 961 -28.06 34.07 -12.92
CA GLY A 961 -27.22 33.58 -11.83
C GLY A 961 -25.84 33.08 -12.27
N LEU A 962 -25.42 33.39 -13.51
CA LEU A 962 -24.10 33.01 -14.06
C LEU A 962 -23.02 34.02 -13.69
N PRO A 963 -21.72 33.66 -13.69
CA PRO A 963 -20.60 34.59 -13.48
C PRO A 963 -20.59 35.67 -14.60
N LEU A 964 -20.54 36.93 -14.20
CA LEU A 964 -20.45 38.08 -15.07
C LEU A 964 -19.28 38.97 -14.65
N PHE A 965 -18.51 39.45 -15.62
CA PHE A 965 -17.38 40.37 -15.42
C PHE A 965 -17.56 41.55 -16.36
N ILE A 966 -17.07 42.71 -15.99
CA ILE A 966 -17.17 43.92 -16.80
C ILE A 966 -15.77 44.24 -17.31
N ALA A 967 -15.52 44.05 -18.63
CA ALA A 967 -14.33 44.48 -19.29
C ALA A 967 -14.42 46.00 -19.52
N THR A 968 -13.42 46.75 -19.08
CA THR A 968 -13.37 48.21 -19.12
C THR A 968 -12.58 48.74 -20.32
N GLU A 969 -11.71 47.91 -20.86
CA GLU A 969 -10.83 48.27 -21.96
C GLU A 969 -10.78 47.11 -23.00
N SER A 970 -10.25 47.40 -24.18
CA SER A 970 -9.84 46.41 -25.15
C SER A 970 -8.46 45.85 -24.72
N GLY A 971 -8.25 44.52 -24.80
CA GLY A 971 -6.98 43.96 -24.44
C GLY A 971 -7.00 42.47 -24.20
N GLU A 972 -5.93 41.93 -23.61
CA GLU A 972 -5.81 40.54 -23.26
C GLU A 972 -6.54 40.23 -21.97
N ILE A 973 -7.39 39.20 -21.98
CA ILE A 973 -8.05 38.67 -20.79
C ILE A 973 -7.60 37.25 -20.51
N SER A 974 -7.44 36.94 -19.23
CA SER A 974 -7.14 35.61 -18.73
C SER A 974 -8.23 35.16 -17.77
N LEU A 975 -9.00 34.16 -18.15
CA LEU A 975 -9.97 33.48 -17.30
C LEU A 975 -9.28 32.31 -16.57
N ILE A 976 -9.33 32.26 -15.25
CA ILE A 976 -8.77 31.22 -14.42
C ILE A 976 -9.76 30.79 -13.32
N HIS A 977 -9.69 29.51 -12.96
CA HIS A 977 -10.36 29.01 -11.75
C HIS A 977 -9.31 28.75 -10.68
N ASP A 978 -9.39 29.46 -9.55
CA ASP A 978 -8.42 29.36 -8.45
C ASP A 978 -8.54 28.02 -7.72
N GLY A 979 -7.54 27.17 -7.84
CA GLY A 979 -7.45 25.86 -7.21
C GLY A 979 -6.74 25.83 -5.85
N THR A 980 -6.44 26.97 -5.23
CA THR A 980 -5.62 27.03 -3.99
C THR A 980 -6.26 26.23 -2.85
N ILE A 981 -7.56 26.38 -2.64
CA ILE A 981 -8.31 25.64 -1.60
C ILE A 981 -8.25 24.12 -1.88
N ARG A 982 -8.41 23.71 -3.14
CA ARG A 982 -8.34 22.29 -3.51
C ARG A 982 -6.93 21.72 -3.24
N ARG A 983 -5.86 22.44 -3.58
CA ARG A 983 -4.49 22.02 -3.30
C ARG A 983 -4.20 21.89 -1.81
N ALA A 984 -4.71 22.81 -0.99
CA ALA A 984 -4.60 22.74 0.47
C ALA A 984 -5.28 21.48 1.03
N TRP A 985 -6.51 21.18 0.57
CA TRP A 985 -7.22 19.95 0.97
C TRP A 985 -6.48 18.69 0.56
N LEU A 986 -5.96 18.60 -0.66
CA LEU A 986 -5.17 17.44 -1.13
C LEU A 986 -3.91 17.23 -0.29
N SER A 987 -3.21 18.31 0.09
CA SER A 987 -2.04 18.23 0.97
C SER A 987 -2.41 17.72 2.36
N PHE A 988 -3.49 18.23 2.95
CA PHE A 988 -4.03 17.75 4.22
C PHE A 988 -4.41 16.27 4.16
N GLU A 989 -5.12 15.87 3.13
CA GLU A 989 -5.58 14.49 2.92
C GLU A 989 -4.38 13.52 2.86
N ILE A 990 -3.35 13.83 2.07
CA ILE A 990 -2.13 13.01 1.97
C ILE A 990 -1.44 12.87 3.34
N ILE A 991 -1.28 13.98 4.09
CA ILE A 991 -0.67 13.97 5.41
C ILE A 991 -1.50 13.11 6.38
N ALA A 992 -2.83 13.27 6.38
CA ALA A 992 -3.74 12.53 7.25
C ALA A 992 -3.72 11.01 6.94
N TRP A 993 -3.70 10.62 5.66
CA TRP A 993 -3.56 9.23 5.24
C TRP A 993 -2.22 8.63 5.69
N ILE A 994 -1.10 9.33 5.47
CA ILE A 994 0.23 8.89 5.93
C ILE A 994 0.23 8.71 7.45
N PHE A 995 -0.32 9.66 8.20
CA PHE A 995 -0.38 9.61 9.65
C PHE A 995 -1.16 8.38 10.15
N VAL A 996 -2.35 8.13 9.62
CA VAL A 996 -3.17 6.97 10.02
C VAL A 996 -2.54 5.65 9.57
N LEU A 997 -1.92 5.59 8.38
CA LEU A 997 -1.17 4.41 7.92
C LEU A 997 -0.01 4.07 8.86
N VAL A 998 0.75 5.06 9.31
CA VAL A 998 1.83 4.86 10.28
C VAL A 998 1.29 4.33 11.61
N LEU A 999 0.17 4.87 12.10
CA LEU A 999 -0.45 4.40 13.34
C LEU A 999 -1.05 2.98 13.24
N ALA A 1000 -1.57 2.62 12.08
CA ALA A 1000 -2.10 1.28 11.81
C ALA A 1000 -0.99 0.23 11.60
N ALA A 1001 0.20 0.66 11.13
CA ALA A 1001 1.31 -0.24 10.86
C ALA A 1001 1.78 -0.99 12.12
N PRO A 1002 2.26 -2.24 12.01
CA PRO A 1002 2.80 -2.99 13.14
C PRO A 1002 4.05 -2.29 13.69
N ALA A 1003 4.11 -2.08 15.02
CA ALA A 1003 5.33 -1.64 15.68
C ALA A 1003 6.37 -2.78 15.63
N GLY A 1004 7.62 -2.46 15.27
CA GLY A 1004 8.71 -3.40 15.40
C GLY A 1004 8.90 -3.75 16.90
N ARG A 1005 8.85 -5.02 17.26
CA ARG A 1005 9.22 -5.44 18.62
C ARG A 1005 10.71 -5.15 18.81
N ARG A 1006 11.07 -4.34 19.81
CA ARG A 1006 12.44 -4.29 20.31
C ARG A 1006 12.81 -5.69 20.82
N LYS A 1007 13.87 -6.28 20.28
CA LYS A 1007 14.45 -7.56 20.75
C LYS A 1007 15.00 -7.49 22.20
N ARG A 1008 14.75 -6.41 22.95
CA ARG A 1008 15.39 -6.12 24.22
C ARG A 1008 14.76 -6.80 25.45
N GLU A 1009 13.60 -7.45 25.35
CA GLU A 1009 12.89 -8.01 26.52
C GLU A 1009 12.95 -9.53 26.68
N ILE A 1010 13.59 -10.24 25.75
CA ILE A 1010 13.64 -11.73 25.83
C ILE A 1010 14.92 -12.24 26.51
N SER A 1011 15.95 -11.40 26.69
CA SER A 1011 17.27 -11.85 27.18
C SER A 1011 17.45 -11.87 28.69
N GLU A 1012 16.59 -11.22 29.49
CA GLU A 1012 16.75 -11.15 30.95
C GLU A 1012 15.87 -12.13 31.74
N LYS A 1013 14.89 -12.78 31.11
CA LYS A 1013 13.99 -13.74 31.79
C LYS A 1013 14.27 -15.22 31.49
N GLU A 1014 15.15 -15.52 30.56
CA GLU A 1014 15.54 -16.91 30.21
C GLU A 1014 16.97 -17.27 30.64
N LEU A 1015 17.65 -16.40 31.35
CA LEU A 1015 18.99 -16.63 31.91
C LEU A 1015 19.04 -16.47 33.45
N ALA A 1016 17.88 -16.48 34.15
CA ALA A 1016 17.81 -16.52 35.62
C ALA A 1016 17.38 -17.90 36.09
#